data_d92d244fe3f91abe3ceeecbf4ea4642f
#
_entry.id   d92d244fe3f91abe3ceeecbf4ea4642f
#
_cell.length_a   1.000
_cell.length_b   1.000
_cell.length_c   1.000
_cell.angle_alpha   90.00
_cell.angle_beta   90.00
_cell.angle_gamma   90.00
#
_symmetry.space_group_name_H-M   'P 1'
#
loop_
_entity.id
_entity.type
_entity.pdbx_description
1 polymer ?
#
loop_
_entity_poly.entity_id
_entity_poly.type
_entity_poly.pdbx_seq_one_letter_code
_entity_poly.pdbx_strand_id
1 'polypeptide(L)'
;MNMVGQLLDGRYRVVQILSSGAFGQTYLAVDTRRPGHPQCVVKQLRPPSNTSAVLKTAYRLFKQEAEILEKLGKHDRIPFLLAYFEEGNQFYLVEEFVPGHALNREILAGQPWREERAIALLEEVLEILAFVHSQGVIHRDVNPSNLIRRKPDGKLVLVDFGSVKEVTAQVGDSETEIPRTIATGTPAYMPIEQFQGNPQFSSDLYAVGMMAIQAMTGLPGTELPKLQDPNPSHTGEIVWKNRAQCSAGLANIVDRMIYHNFGKRFQSAQEVLEALKKLRNRPEQALTAQKANIAPETPLSSARFSQRFGSRFWWLVLAGVGAAIALGFLLNYCSRPNPLKAREYYEQGVAKSRNRDAAGALDAFNNSIKLNPNNYEAFYRRGNSNYDLKKYQEAIADYSQAIALNPNYFTAYFNRGLARRDFNDKRGAIEDYTQALKLQPNDADTYYERGIVYLDLQDYKSASQDFSEVIRLQPNLAKAYHSRGLARAGSRDLQGAIGDYTEAIKLDAGDATAFYSRGRARFHLGDYKGALADYSQVIAIDPKSADAFANRCSTQLNLGAHQAAIDDCTQAMQLSQEDAVAYNNRCIAYLNLKNYQQAIADCTQALTANPNDYNALSNRGLARSGGGDAEGAIADFTGAIGINPNDAEAYANRAKIYFQLKNYNSAIGDYVQAIRIDPNYAGAYHGRGMVRRSLGDKSGAISDFEKAGKLFLDQGLTGGYRDAQFEIEKLK
;
A
#
# COMPACT_ATOMS: atom_id res chain seq x y z
N MET A 1 -22.06 -17.74 0.28
CA MET A 1 -23.43 -18.12 0.73
C MET A 1 -24.14 -16.83 1.12
N ASN A 2 -25.43 -16.71 0.78
CA ASN A 2 -26.24 -15.57 1.20
C ASN A 2 -26.61 -15.77 2.69
N MET A 3 -26.12 -14.88 3.56
CA MET A 3 -26.37 -14.98 5.01
C MET A 3 -27.68 -14.33 5.45
N VAL A 4 -28.43 -13.72 4.53
CA VAL A 4 -29.73 -13.09 4.85
C VAL A 4 -30.70 -14.15 5.38
N GLY A 5 -31.30 -13.88 6.54
CA GLY A 5 -32.17 -14.78 7.28
C GLY A 5 -31.47 -15.68 8.29
N GLN A 6 -30.13 -15.82 8.24
CA GLN A 6 -29.38 -16.63 9.22
C GLN A 6 -29.36 -15.96 10.60
N LEU A 7 -29.30 -16.80 11.64
CA LEU A 7 -29.22 -16.39 13.04
C LEU A 7 -27.79 -16.66 13.53
N LEU A 8 -27.01 -15.62 13.76
CA LEU A 8 -25.62 -15.67 14.23
C LEU A 8 -25.59 -15.65 15.76
N ASP A 9 -24.71 -16.43 16.39
CA ASP A 9 -24.58 -16.60 17.85
C ASP A 9 -25.93 -16.91 18.53
N GLY A 10 -26.86 -17.52 17.80
CA GLY A 10 -28.24 -17.73 18.30
C GLY A 10 -28.93 -16.44 18.73
N ARG A 11 -28.49 -15.26 18.30
CA ARG A 11 -28.92 -13.95 18.74
C ARG A 11 -29.18 -12.95 17.62
N TYR A 12 -28.25 -12.81 16.67
CA TYR A 12 -28.28 -11.76 15.66
C TYR A 12 -28.83 -12.28 14.33
N ARG A 13 -30.05 -11.90 13.96
CA ARG A 13 -30.66 -12.30 12.69
C ARG A 13 -30.30 -11.32 11.59
N VAL A 14 -29.58 -11.80 10.59
CA VAL A 14 -29.17 -11.01 9.42
C VAL A 14 -30.38 -10.63 8.57
N VAL A 15 -30.56 -9.34 8.29
CA VAL A 15 -31.69 -8.78 7.54
C VAL A 15 -31.31 -8.49 6.10
N GLN A 16 -30.18 -7.79 5.90
CA GLN A 16 -29.70 -7.42 4.57
C GLN A 16 -28.19 -7.17 4.55
N ILE A 17 -27.60 -7.18 3.37
CA ILE A 17 -26.21 -6.78 3.14
C ILE A 17 -26.17 -5.24 3.04
N LEU A 18 -25.29 -4.59 3.82
CA LEU A 18 -25.04 -3.15 3.75
C LEU A 18 -23.87 -2.83 2.81
N SER A 19 -22.77 -3.58 2.92
CA SER A 19 -21.62 -3.42 2.07
C SER A 19 -20.84 -4.71 1.90
N SER A 20 -20.04 -4.79 0.83
CA SER A 20 -19.11 -5.90 0.57
C SER A 20 -17.76 -5.30 0.19
N GLY A 21 -16.72 -5.61 0.96
CA GLY A 21 -15.35 -5.11 0.78
C GLY A 21 -14.34 -6.23 0.63
N ALA A 22 -13.08 -5.87 0.41
CA ALA A 22 -11.98 -6.82 0.20
C ALA A 22 -11.70 -7.69 1.44
N PHE A 23 -12.02 -7.20 2.64
CA PHE A 23 -11.71 -7.87 3.91
C PHE A 23 -12.94 -8.45 4.61
N GLY A 24 -14.15 -8.30 4.05
CA GLY A 24 -15.34 -8.82 4.68
C GLY A 24 -16.66 -8.30 4.11
N GLN A 25 -17.74 -8.66 4.78
CA GLN A 25 -19.08 -8.18 4.48
C GLN A 25 -19.72 -7.55 5.72
N THR A 26 -20.45 -6.46 5.49
CA THR A 26 -21.20 -5.77 6.54
C THR A 26 -22.68 -5.99 6.31
N TYR A 27 -23.38 -6.36 7.37
CA TYR A 27 -24.80 -6.69 7.36
C TYR A 27 -25.57 -5.81 8.31
N LEU A 28 -26.82 -5.51 7.97
CA LEU A 28 -27.83 -5.10 8.93
C LEU A 28 -28.41 -6.35 9.56
N ALA A 29 -28.47 -6.39 10.89
CA ALA A 29 -29.08 -7.47 11.64
C ALA A 29 -30.02 -6.91 12.71
N VAL A 30 -30.80 -7.78 13.34
CA VAL A 30 -31.62 -7.47 14.51
C VAL A 30 -31.21 -8.35 15.69
N ASP A 31 -31.10 -7.76 16.87
CA ASP A 31 -30.85 -8.49 18.13
C ASP A 31 -32.09 -9.12 18.64
N THR A 32 -32.28 -10.43 18.44
CA THR A 32 -33.49 -11.14 18.78
C THR A 32 -33.67 -11.39 20.30
N ARG A 33 -32.60 -11.21 21.09
CA ARG A 33 -32.63 -11.38 22.56
C ARG A 33 -32.97 -10.10 23.33
N ARG A 34 -32.98 -8.94 22.66
CA ARG A 34 -33.34 -7.66 23.29
C ARG A 34 -34.79 -7.30 22.99
N PRO A 35 -35.55 -6.74 23.98
CA PRO A 35 -36.88 -6.23 23.74
C PRO A 35 -36.93 -5.21 22.60
N GLY A 36 -37.94 -5.32 21.73
CA GLY A 36 -38.03 -4.44 20.54
C GLY A 36 -37.13 -4.81 19.38
N HIS A 37 -36.33 -5.87 19.49
CA HIS A 37 -35.43 -6.35 18.43
C HIS A 37 -34.63 -5.23 17.74
N PRO A 38 -33.81 -4.47 18.49
CA PRO A 38 -33.09 -3.33 17.92
C PRO A 38 -32.17 -3.76 16.78
N GLN A 39 -32.05 -2.87 15.80
CA GLN A 39 -31.11 -3.05 14.69
C GLN A 39 -29.67 -2.92 15.16
N CYS A 40 -28.80 -3.71 14.58
CA CYS A 40 -27.35 -3.67 14.78
C CYS A 40 -26.62 -3.89 13.45
N VAL A 41 -25.35 -3.53 13.41
CA VAL A 41 -24.45 -3.80 12.28
C VAL A 41 -23.59 -4.99 12.62
N VAL A 42 -23.51 -5.96 11.73
CA VAL A 42 -22.64 -7.13 11.86
C VAL A 42 -21.58 -7.08 10.76
N LYS A 43 -20.32 -6.95 11.14
CA LYS A 43 -19.16 -7.04 10.25
C LYS A 43 -18.64 -8.47 10.29
N GLN A 44 -18.62 -9.15 9.15
CA GLN A 44 -18.02 -10.46 8.98
C GLN A 44 -16.63 -10.32 8.38
N LEU A 45 -15.61 -10.76 9.08
CA LEU A 45 -14.26 -10.80 8.53
C LEU A 45 -14.10 -12.02 7.65
N ARG A 46 -13.65 -11.80 6.41
CA ARG A 46 -13.27 -12.85 5.44
C ARG A 46 -11.80 -12.72 5.10
N PRO A 47 -10.92 -13.49 5.75
CA PRO A 47 -9.51 -13.46 5.40
C PRO A 47 -9.32 -13.88 3.93
N PRO A 48 -8.39 -13.25 3.21
CA PRO A 48 -8.15 -13.55 1.78
C PRO A 48 -7.62 -14.97 1.53
N SER A 49 -7.15 -15.65 2.56
CA SER A 49 -6.76 -17.07 2.49
C SER A 49 -6.90 -17.74 3.85
N ASN A 50 -7.10 -19.09 3.84
CA ASN A 50 -7.21 -19.91 5.05
C ASN A 50 -5.85 -20.38 5.61
N THR A 51 -4.74 -19.74 5.23
CA THR A 51 -3.43 -20.08 5.81
C THR A 51 -3.34 -19.62 7.26
N SER A 52 -2.71 -20.44 8.11
CA SER A 52 -2.58 -20.17 9.55
C SER A 52 -2.01 -18.78 9.87
N ALA A 53 -1.07 -18.28 9.08
CA ALA A 53 -0.47 -16.95 9.28
C ALA A 53 -1.45 -15.81 8.95
N VAL A 54 -2.23 -15.93 7.85
CA VAL A 54 -3.22 -14.93 7.46
C VAL A 54 -4.39 -14.92 8.43
N LEU A 55 -4.84 -16.08 8.88
CA LEU A 55 -5.88 -16.21 9.92
C LEU A 55 -5.45 -15.57 11.23
N LYS A 56 -4.21 -15.83 11.70
CA LYS A 56 -3.68 -15.21 12.93
C LYS A 56 -3.60 -13.68 12.81
N THR A 57 -3.15 -13.16 11.68
CA THR A 57 -3.08 -11.72 11.45
C THR A 57 -4.47 -11.10 11.39
N ALA A 58 -5.40 -11.73 10.69
CA ALA A 58 -6.79 -11.29 10.59
C ALA A 58 -7.47 -11.30 11.96
N TYR A 59 -7.29 -12.36 12.75
CA TYR A 59 -7.79 -12.45 14.12
C TYR A 59 -7.23 -11.34 15.03
N ARG A 60 -5.92 -11.08 14.94
CA ARG A 60 -5.30 -10.01 15.73
C ARG A 60 -5.88 -8.64 15.41
N LEU A 61 -6.05 -8.31 14.11
CA LEU A 61 -6.62 -7.04 13.67
C LEU A 61 -8.08 -6.91 14.11
N PHE A 62 -8.85 -7.97 13.99
CA PHE A 62 -10.23 -8.04 14.41
C PHE A 62 -10.40 -7.83 15.94
N LYS A 63 -9.56 -8.50 16.72
CA LYS A 63 -9.53 -8.33 18.18
C LYS A 63 -9.14 -6.89 18.57
N GLN A 64 -8.16 -6.33 17.88
CA GLN A 64 -7.73 -4.93 18.08
C GLN A 64 -8.87 -3.95 17.76
N GLU A 65 -9.64 -4.16 16.68
CA GLU A 65 -10.81 -3.33 16.36
C GLU A 65 -11.86 -3.40 17.47
N ALA A 66 -12.15 -4.60 18.00
CA ALA A 66 -13.08 -4.78 19.10
C ALA A 66 -12.62 -4.06 20.39
N GLU A 67 -11.35 -4.23 20.79
CA GLU A 67 -10.74 -3.58 21.96
C GLU A 67 -10.80 -2.04 21.85
N ILE A 68 -10.54 -1.51 20.66
CA ILE A 68 -10.59 -0.07 20.40
C ILE A 68 -12.04 0.45 20.46
N LEU A 69 -12.99 -0.25 19.84
CA LEU A 69 -14.40 0.14 19.91
C LEU A 69 -14.93 0.09 21.35
N GLU A 70 -14.52 -0.88 22.15
CA GLU A 70 -14.88 -0.93 23.58
C GLU A 70 -14.32 0.27 24.35
N LYS A 71 -13.05 0.66 24.05
CA LYS A 71 -12.41 1.83 24.64
C LYS A 71 -13.06 3.15 24.22
N LEU A 72 -13.44 3.28 22.95
CA LEU A 72 -13.99 4.50 22.35
C LEU A 72 -15.52 4.61 22.51
N GLY A 73 -16.23 3.51 22.70
CA GLY A 73 -17.69 3.44 22.71
C GLY A 73 -18.40 4.19 23.84
N LYS A 74 -17.67 4.97 24.66
CA LYS A 74 -18.24 5.90 25.66
C LYS A 74 -18.62 7.27 25.06
N HIS A 75 -18.29 7.52 23.81
CA HIS A 75 -18.56 8.78 23.12
C HIS A 75 -19.85 8.67 22.30
N ASP A 76 -20.77 9.62 22.44
CA ASP A 76 -22.11 9.62 21.82
C ASP A 76 -22.10 9.66 20.27
N ARG A 77 -20.94 9.95 19.67
CA ARG A 77 -20.73 10.02 18.22
C ARG A 77 -19.78 8.93 17.69
N ILE A 78 -19.68 7.79 18.40
CA ILE A 78 -18.95 6.58 17.99
C ILE A 78 -19.87 5.39 18.32
N PRO A 79 -20.07 4.40 17.41
CA PRO A 79 -20.93 3.24 17.69
C PRO A 79 -20.43 2.41 18.86
N PHE A 80 -21.35 1.89 19.69
CA PHE A 80 -20.99 0.96 20.76
C PHE A 80 -20.67 -0.41 20.17
N LEU A 81 -19.65 -1.08 20.71
CA LEU A 81 -19.45 -2.50 20.51
C LEU A 81 -20.54 -3.27 21.29
N LEU A 82 -21.30 -4.11 20.60
CA LEU A 82 -22.36 -4.92 21.20
C LEU A 82 -21.93 -6.35 21.48
N ALA A 83 -21.10 -6.91 20.60
CA ALA A 83 -20.50 -8.24 20.73
C ALA A 83 -19.36 -8.43 19.73
N TYR A 84 -18.47 -9.38 20.04
CA TYR A 84 -17.61 -10.00 19.05
C TYR A 84 -17.50 -11.50 19.36
N PHE A 85 -17.50 -12.33 18.32
CA PHE A 85 -17.51 -13.79 18.48
C PHE A 85 -16.99 -14.49 17.23
N GLU A 86 -16.69 -15.78 17.38
CA GLU A 86 -16.32 -16.67 16.30
C GLU A 86 -17.43 -17.74 16.11
N GLU A 87 -17.88 -17.93 14.88
CA GLU A 87 -18.84 -18.96 14.51
C GLU A 87 -18.49 -19.54 13.14
N GLY A 88 -18.36 -20.88 13.05
CA GLY A 88 -18.04 -21.56 11.80
C GLY A 88 -16.70 -21.14 11.16
N ASN A 89 -15.65 -20.91 11.96
CA ASN A 89 -14.34 -20.39 11.56
C ASN A 89 -14.41 -19.00 10.88
N GLN A 90 -15.44 -18.23 11.17
CA GLN A 90 -15.61 -16.85 10.75
C GLN A 90 -15.68 -15.94 11.97
N PHE A 91 -15.15 -14.73 11.85
CA PHE A 91 -15.14 -13.74 12.91
C PHE A 91 -16.21 -12.69 12.66
N TYR A 92 -16.97 -12.37 13.70
CA TYR A 92 -18.11 -11.44 13.66
C TYR A 92 -17.94 -10.37 14.73
N LEU A 93 -18.02 -9.10 14.31
CA LEU A 93 -18.07 -7.94 15.18
C LEU A 93 -19.47 -7.31 15.05
N VAL A 94 -20.12 -7.05 16.17
CA VAL A 94 -21.45 -6.47 16.20
C VAL A 94 -21.39 -5.12 16.88
N GLU A 95 -21.83 -4.09 16.17
CA GLU A 95 -21.83 -2.71 16.64
C GLU A 95 -23.23 -2.09 16.55
N GLU A 96 -23.43 -0.97 17.23
CA GLU A 96 -24.67 -0.21 17.21
C GLU A 96 -25.00 0.23 15.77
N PHE A 97 -26.26 0.09 15.38
CA PHE A 97 -26.75 0.65 14.12
C PHE A 97 -27.03 2.15 14.28
N VAL A 98 -26.37 2.97 13.49
CA VAL A 98 -26.58 4.42 13.44
C VAL A 98 -27.60 4.76 12.35
N PRO A 99 -28.84 5.12 12.69
CA PRO A 99 -29.86 5.46 11.70
C PRO A 99 -29.53 6.80 11.07
N GLY A 100 -29.29 6.82 9.76
CA GLY A 100 -28.89 8.04 9.06
C GLY A 100 -28.49 7.81 7.62
N HIS A 101 -27.69 8.71 7.10
CA HIS A 101 -27.09 8.58 5.78
C HIS A 101 -25.61 9.02 5.83
N ALA A 102 -24.79 8.40 5.01
CA ALA A 102 -23.39 8.75 4.93
C ALA A 102 -23.20 10.15 4.31
N LEU A 103 -22.20 10.88 4.79
CA LEU A 103 -21.90 12.27 4.40
C LEU A 103 -21.59 12.42 2.89
N ASN A 104 -21.17 11.37 2.22
CA ASN A 104 -20.97 11.36 0.77
C ASN A 104 -22.27 11.63 -0.02
N ARG A 105 -23.45 11.48 0.61
CA ARG A 105 -24.75 11.87 0.02
C ARG A 105 -25.05 13.36 0.16
N GLU A 106 -24.29 14.08 0.97
CA GLU A 106 -24.39 15.54 1.14
C GLU A 106 -23.34 16.28 0.32
N ILE A 107 -22.14 15.72 0.21
CA ILE A 107 -21.04 16.28 -0.59
C ILE A 107 -21.17 15.76 -2.04
N LEU A 108 -22.00 16.46 -2.81
CA LEU A 108 -22.30 16.06 -4.19
C LEU A 108 -21.37 16.76 -5.18
N ALA A 109 -20.97 16.04 -6.22
CA ALA A 109 -20.19 16.60 -7.31
C ALA A 109 -20.95 17.75 -8.01
N GLY A 110 -20.25 18.84 -8.31
CA GLY A 110 -20.82 20.03 -8.93
C GLY A 110 -21.64 20.94 -7.99
N GLN A 111 -21.70 20.63 -6.69
CA GLN A 111 -22.43 21.42 -5.69
C GLN A 111 -21.49 21.91 -4.58
N PRO A 112 -20.71 22.96 -4.81
CA PRO A 112 -19.80 23.49 -3.81
C PRO A 112 -20.53 24.06 -2.60
N TRP A 113 -20.01 23.79 -1.41
CA TRP A 113 -20.55 24.32 -0.17
C TRP A 113 -20.05 25.73 0.11
N ARG A 114 -20.86 26.51 0.80
CA ARG A 114 -20.43 27.80 1.38
C ARG A 114 -19.50 27.58 2.55
N GLU A 115 -18.69 28.59 2.85
CA GLU A 115 -17.68 28.58 3.91
C GLU A 115 -18.26 28.19 5.27
N GLU A 116 -19.41 28.75 5.65
CA GLU A 116 -20.02 28.49 6.96
C GLU A 116 -20.37 26.99 7.14
N ARG A 117 -20.85 26.35 6.07
CA ARG A 117 -21.17 24.93 6.10
C ARG A 117 -19.90 24.07 6.15
N ALA A 118 -18.83 24.49 5.50
CA ALA A 118 -17.54 23.79 5.54
C ALA A 118 -16.89 23.93 6.94
N ILE A 119 -16.98 25.10 7.57
CA ILE A 119 -16.51 25.32 8.96
C ILE A 119 -17.29 24.43 9.92
N ALA A 120 -18.62 24.37 9.81
CA ALA A 120 -19.45 23.49 10.66
C ALA A 120 -19.06 22.01 10.52
N LEU A 121 -18.78 21.54 9.29
CA LEU A 121 -18.29 20.19 9.05
C LEU A 121 -16.94 19.95 9.75
N LEU A 122 -16.00 20.89 9.57
CA LEU A 122 -14.68 20.79 10.21
C LEU A 122 -14.82 20.71 11.73
N GLU A 123 -15.62 21.60 12.36
CA GLU A 123 -15.84 21.61 13.81
C GLU A 123 -16.42 20.26 14.28
N GLU A 124 -17.48 19.76 13.64
CA GLU A 124 -18.12 18.50 14.03
C GLU A 124 -17.17 17.28 13.96
N VAL A 125 -16.38 17.16 12.89
CA VAL A 125 -15.48 16.03 12.72
C VAL A 125 -14.27 16.13 13.64
N LEU A 126 -13.70 17.32 13.78
CA LEU A 126 -12.53 17.56 14.63
C LEU A 126 -12.83 17.35 16.12
N GLU A 127 -14.05 17.62 16.59
CA GLU A 127 -14.47 17.29 17.96
C GLU A 127 -14.44 15.77 18.22
N ILE A 128 -14.90 14.95 17.26
CA ILE A 128 -14.83 13.49 17.38
C ILE A 128 -13.36 13.05 17.39
N LEU A 129 -12.55 13.57 16.46
CA LEU A 129 -11.14 13.22 16.37
C LEU A 129 -10.32 13.70 17.59
N ALA A 130 -10.66 14.83 18.20
CA ALA A 130 -10.02 15.26 19.44
C ALA A 130 -10.19 14.21 20.56
N PHE A 131 -11.38 13.62 20.67
CA PHE A 131 -11.62 12.52 21.59
C PHE A 131 -10.85 11.25 21.19
N VAL A 132 -10.93 10.82 19.93
CA VAL A 132 -10.25 9.60 19.44
C VAL A 132 -8.74 9.71 19.65
N HIS A 133 -8.14 10.86 19.30
CA HIS A 133 -6.71 11.12 19.47
C HIS A 133 -6.31 11.20 20.96
N SER A 134 -7.18 11.72 21.84
CA SER A 134 -6.92 11.74 23.29
C SER A 134 -6.82 10.33 23.89
N GLN A 135 -7.43 9.33 23.23
CA GLN A 135 -7.32 7.94 23.59
C GLN A 135 -6.09 7.22 22.96
N GLY A 136 -5.21 7.97 22.28
CA GLY A 136 -4.03 7.43 21.61
C GLY A 136 -4.35 6.66 20.32
N VAL A 137 -5.50 6.88 19.69
CA VAL A 137 -5.95 6.16 18.49
C VAL A 137 -5.88 7.07 17.26
N ILE A 138 -5.34 6.55 16.16
CA ILE A 138 -5.38 7.17 14.82
C ILE A 138 -6.37 6.37 13.97
N HIS A 139 -7.37 7.03 13.38
CA HIS A 139 -8.44 6.37 12.63
C HIS A 139 -7.98 5.83 11.26
N ARG A 140 -7.15 6.58 10.53
CA ARG A 140 -6.52 6.22 9.25
C ARG A 140 -7.45 6.12 8.03
N ASP A 141 -8.75 6.14 8.20
CA ASP A 141 -9.71 6.14 7.09
C ASP A 141 -10.86 7.13 7.32
N VAL A 142 -10.52 8.36 7.70
CA VAL A 142 -11.49 9.45 7.81
C VAL A 142 -11.88 9.90 6.40
N ASN A 143 -13.13 9.63 6.02
CA ASN A 143 -13.67 9.98 4.69
C ASN A 143 -15.19 10.15 4.76
N PRO A 144 -15.84 10.77 3.76
CA PRO A 144 -17.29 11.02 3.79
C PRO A 144 -18.17 9.76 3.88
N SER A 145 -17.68 8.58 3.53
CA SER A 145 -18.45 7.33 3.61
C SER A 145 -18.47 6.78 5.03
N ASN A 146 -17.46 7.10 5.84
CA ASN A 146 -17.31 6.67 7.23
C ASN A 146 -17.84 7.69 8.25
N LEU A 147 -18.55 8.72 7.78
CA LEU A 147 -19.26 9.70 8.59
C LEU A 147 -20.77 9.61 8.31
N ILE A 148 -21.54 9.26 9.31
CA ILE A 148 -23.00 9.13 9.19
C ILE A 148 -23.67 10.32 9.85
N ARG A 149 -24.50 11.07 9.09
CA ARG A 149 -25.40 12.08 9.62
C ARG A 149 -26.57 11.37 10.30
N ARG A 150 -26.58 11.34 11.64
CA ARG A 150 -27.58 10.63 12.44
C ARG A 150 -28.95 11.34 12.38
N LYS A 151 -30.00 10.59 12.07
CA LYS A 151 -31.34 11.16 11.86
C LYS A 151 -31.95 11.86 13.08
N PRO A 152 -31.88 11.32 14.31
CA PRO A 152 -32.60 11.93 15.46
C PRO A 152 -32.12 13.34 15.81
N ASP A 153 -30.84 13.65 15.67
CA ASP A 153 -30.24 14.89 16.17
C ASP A 153 -29.40 15.65 15.13
N GLY A 154 -29.23 15.10 13.93
CA GLY A 154 -28.44 15.68 12.85
C GLY A 154 -26.94 15.69 13.08
N LYS A 155 -26.41 15.10 14.15
CA LYS A 155 -24.98 15.04 14.45
C LYS A 155 -24.25 14.03 13.58
N LEU A 156 -22.98 14.30 13.28
CA LEU A 156 -22.09 13.33 12.63
C LEU A 156 -21.61 12.27 13.62
N VAL A 157 -21.60 11.03 13.17
CA VAL A 157 -21.08 9.85 13.87
C VAL A 157 -19.99 9.24 13.02
N LEU A 158 -18.80 9.02 13.59
CA LEU A 158 -17.68 8.39 12.94
C LEU A 158 -17.79 6.87 13.11
N VAL A 159 -17.76 6.14 12.00
CA VAL A 159 -17.92 4.68 11.96
C VAL A 159 -16.71 4.04 11.28
N ASP A 160 -16.61 2.71 11.37
CA ASP A 160 -15.59 1.89 10.71
C ASP A 160 -14.16 2.08 11.23
N PHE A 161 -13.90 1.50 12.38
CA PHE A 161 -12.60 1.50 13.05
C PHE A 161 -11.67 0.34 12.63
N GLY A 162 -11.97 -0.34 11.53
CA GLY A 162 -11.17 -1.49 11.02
C GLY A 162 -9.76 -1.15 10.53
N SER A 163 -9.44 0.14 10.40
CA SER A 163 -8.15 0.62 9.90
C SER A 163 -7.24 1.27 10.96
N VAL A 164 -7.66 1.32 12.20
CA VAL A 164 -7.03 2.09 13.29
C VAL A 164 -5.63 1.62 13.69
N LYS A 165 -4.85 2.54 14.25
CA LYS A 165 -3.57 2.29 14.92
C LYS A 165 -3.59 2.89 16.32
N GLU A 166 -3.26 2.10 17.32
CA GLU A 166 -3.04 2.59 18.68
C GLU A 166 -1.59 3.08 18.83
N VAL A 167 -1.41 4.30 19.34
CA VAL A 167 -0.12 4.86 19.69
C VAL A 167 0.11 4.58 21.18
N THR A 168 0.79 3.49 21.49
CA THR A 168 1.25 3.23 22.87
C THR A 168 2.33 4.24 23.20
N ALA A 169 2.11 5.05 24.23
CA ALA A 169 3.12 5.91 24.79
C ALA A 169 4.17 5.03 25.49
N GLN A 170 5.22 4.67 24.78
CA GLN A 170 6.44 4.18 25.44
C GLN A 170 7.22 5.41 25.93
N VAL A 171 7.16 5.63 27.25
CA VAL A 171 8.12 6.47 27.97
C VAL A 171 9.38 5.61 28.12
N GLY A 172 10.44 5.96 27.43
CA GLY A 172 11.74 5.31 27.58
C GLY A 172 12.53 5.23 26.28
N ASP A 173 13.62 5.96 26.26
CA ASP A 173 14.64 6.05 25.23
C ASP A 173 14.93 4.73 24.50
N SER A 174 14.57 4.66 23.23
CA SER A 174 15.33 4.06 22.12
C SER A 174 14.52 4.20 20.83
N GLU A 175 15.16 4.69 19.78
CA GLU A 175 14.70 4.66 18.40
C GLU A 175 14.52 3.19 17.95
N THR A 176 13.36 2.59 18.27
CA THR A 176 12.97 1.31 17.71
C THR A 176 12.02 1.57 16.57
N GLU A 177 12.39 1.12 15.38
CA GLU A 177 11.56 1.14 14.17
C GLU A 177 10.16 0.60 14.50
N ILE A 178 9.18 1.48 14.39
CA ILE A 178 7.77 1.12 14.47
C ILE A 178 7.49 0.17 13.29
N PRO A 179 6.91 -1.02 13.52
CA PRO A 179 6.60 -1.93 12.42
C PRO A 179 5.79 -1.21 11.34
N ARG A 180 6.31 -1.17 10.11
CA ARG A 180 5.61 -0.59 8.95
C ARG A 180 4.24 -1.26 8.83
N THR A 181 3.19 -0.53 9.14
CA THR A 181 1.82 -1.03 8.99
C THR A 181 1.41 -1.01 7.52
N ILE A 182 0.60 -2.00 7.12
CA ILE A 182 0.02 -2.03 5.76
C ILE A 182 -0.72 -0.71 5.51
N ALA A 183 -0.50 -0.09 4.34
CA ALA A 183 -1.21 1.11 3.95
C ALA A 183 -2.71 0.81 3.87
N THR A 184 -3.49 1.40 4.77
CA THR A 184 -4.95 1.28 4.83
C THR A 184 -5.57 2.66 4.78
N GLY A 185 -6.71 2.78 4.10
CA GLY A 185 -7.48 4.01 3.97
C GLY A 185 -7.89 4.30 2.52
N THR A 186 -8.68 5.35 2.34
CA THR A 186 -9.22 5.77 1.04
C THR A 186 -8.22 6.71 0.33
N PRO A 187 -7.68 6.35 -0.86
CA PRO A 187 -6.56 7.06 -1.50
C PRO A 187 -6.76 8.58 -1.66
N ALA A 188 -7.99 9.04 -1.89
CA ALA A 188 -8.28 10.47 -2.07
C ALA A 188 -8.05 11.34 -0.83
N TYR A 189 -8.01 10.73 0.36
CA TYR A 189 -7.88 11.40 1.65
C TYR A 189 -6.63 10.95 2.41
N MET A 190 -5.81 10.07 1.82
CA MET A 190 -4.65 9.47 2.46
C MET A 190 -3.39 10.28 2.22
N PRO A 191 -2.70 10.78 3.26
CA PRO A 191 -1.41 11.44 3.11
C PRO A 191 -0.26 10.45 2.91
N ILE A 192 0.87 10.96 2.42
CA ILE A 192 2.03 10.14 2.03
C ILE A 192 2.64 9.33 3.19
N GLU A 193 2.72 9.89 4.39
CA GLU A 193 3.27 9.19 5.55
C GLU A 193 2.42 7.99 5.96
N GLN A 194 1.10 8.07 5.78
CA GLN A 194 0.20 6.95 6.02
C GLN A 194 0.35 5.87 4.93
N PHE A 195 0.53 6.29 3.67
CA PHE A 195 0.83 5.38 2.58
C PHE A 195 2.16 4.64 2.80
N GLN A 196 3.15 5.31 3.39
CA GLN A 196 4.44 4.72 3.76
C GLN A 196 4.39 3.85 5.02
N GLY A 197 3.21 3.69 5.65
CA GLY A 197 3.01 2.85 6.84
C GLY A 197 3.36 3.53 8.17
N ASN A 198 3.59 4.86 8.17
CA ASN A 198 3.89 5.65 9.36
C ASN A 198 2.82 6.73 9.64
N PRO A 199 1.55 6.37 9.90
CA PRO A 199 0.49 7.33 10.19
C PRO A 199 0.74 8.08 11.49
N GLN A 200 0.38 9.37 11.50
CA GLN A 200 0.43 10.30 12.62
C GLN A 200 -0.98 10.81 12.95
N PHE A 201 -1.20 11.43 14.10
CA PHE A 201 -2.48 12.12 14.37
C PHE A 201 -2.80 13.16 13.31
N SER A 202 -1.77 13.85 12.80
CA SER A 202 -1.91 14.80 11.69
C SER A 202 -2.31 14.16 10.35
N SER A 203 -2.28 12.82 10.23
CA SER A 203 -2.78 12.12 9.04
C SER A 203 -4.30 12.13 8.96
N ASP A 204 -4.99 11.98 10.10
CA ASP A 204 -6.45 12.14 10.16
C ASP A 204 -6.85 13.60 9.88
N LEU A 205 -6.06 14.58 10.35
CA LEU A 205 -6.30 16.01 10.09
C LEU A 205 -6.15 16.33 8.59
N TYR A 206 -5.19 15.71 7.90
CA TYR A 206 -5.06 15.82 6.44
C TYR A 206 -6.32 15.33 5.74
N ALA A 207 -6.83 14.17 6.13
CA ALA A 207 -8.06 13.60 5.55
C ALA A 207 -9.26 14.54 5.72
N VAL A 208 -9.40 15.17 6.90
CA VAL A 208 -10.45 16.17 7.17
C VAL A 208 -10.25 17.42 6.31
N GLY A 209 -9.02 17.89 6.13
CA GLY A 209 -8.69 19.00 5.23
C GLY A 209 -9.09 18.70 3.77
N MET A 210 -8.81 17.50 3.29
CA MET A 210 -9.22 17.05 1.96
C MET A 210 -10.74 16.96 1.80
N MET A 211 -11.48 16.54 2.83
CA MET A 211 -12.95 16.58 2.83
C MET A 211 -13.48 18.02 2.73
N ALA A 212 -12.89 18.96 3.45
CA ALA A 212 -13.28 20.36 3.36
C ALA A 212 -13.04 20.93 1.95
N ILE A 213 -11.92 20.59 1.32
CA ILE A 213 -11.64 20.95 -0.08
C ILE A 213 -12.68 20.34 -1.01
N GLN A 214 -12.99 19.06 -0.84
CA GLN A 214 -14.02 18.40 -1.64
C GLN A 214 -15.37 19.12 -1.52
N ALA A 215 -15.79 19.43 -0.30
CA ALA A 215 -17.04 20.12 -0.04
C ALA A 215 -17.08 21.53 -0.66
N MET A 216 -16.03 22.31 -0.50
CA MET A 216 -15.96 23.70 -0.99
C MET A 216 -15.75 23.81 -2.51
N THR A 217 -15.06 22.85 -3.12
CA THR A 217 -14.84 22.84 -4.57
C THR A 217 -15.95 22.15 -5.36
N GLY A 218 -16.74 21.28 -4.71
CA GLY A 218 -17.70 20.40 -5.37
C GLY A 218 -17.07 19.36 -6.29
N LEU A 219 -15.77 19.07 -6.13
CA LEU A 219 -15.09 18.05 -6.91
C LEU A 219 -15.48 16.65 -6.43
N PRO A 220 -15.62 15.66 -7.31
CA PRO A 220 -15.74 14.28 -6.90
C PRO A 220 -14.44 13.81 -6.22
N GLY A 221 -14.55 12.89 -5.25
CA GLY A 221 -13.39 12.38 -4.52
C GLY A 221 -12.29 11.81 -5.42
N THR A 222 -12.65 11.27 -6.58
CA THR A 222 -11.71 10.75 -7.60
C THR A 222 -10.87 11.83 -8.27
N GLU A 223 -11.25 13.10 -8.15
CA GLU A 223 -10.51 14.23 -8.73
C GLU A 223 -9.64 14.98 -7.72
N LEU A 224 -9.79 14.71 -6.43
CA LEU A 224 -8.96 15.34 -5.38
C LEU A 224 -7.45 15.10 -5.57
N PRO A 225 -6.98 13.90 -5.96
CA PRO A 225 -5.55 13.69 -6.22
C PRO A 225 -5.00 14.53 -7.38
N LYS A 226 -5.86 15.01 -8.29
CA LYS A 226 -5.46 15.87 -9.42
C LYS A 226 -5.21 17.33 -9.01
N LEU A 227 -5.46 17.68 -7.75
CA LEU A 227 -5.18 19.01 -7.21
C LEU A 227 -3.71 19.20 -6.80
N GLN A 228 -2.87 18.16 -6.87
CA GLN A 228 -1.44 18.29 -6.61
C GLN A 228 -0.79 19.23 -7.63
N ASP A 229 0.10 20.11 -7.12
CA ASP A 229 0.83 21.04 -7.98
C ASP A 229 1.71 20.23 -8.96
N PRO A 230 1.57 20.45 -10.27
CA PRO A 230 2.38 19.77 -11.27
C PRO A 230 3.84 20.26 -11.30
N ASN A 231 4.19 21.31 -10.57
CA ASN A 231 5.55 21.85 -10.53
C ASN A 231 6.48 20.93 -9.70
N PRO A 232 7.56 20.39 -10.28
CA PRO A 232 8.49 19.49 -9.56
C PRO A 232 9.16 20.12 -8.34
N SER A 233 9.27 21.45 -8.28
CA SER A 233 9.83 22.18 -7.13
C SER A 233 8.83 22.30 -5.96
N HIS A 234 7.53 22.05 -6.19
CA HIS A 234 6.45 22.10 -5.19
C HIS A 234 5.80 20.73 -4.99
N THR A 235 6.59 19.67 -5.04
CA THR A 235 6.08 18.29 -4.96
C THR A 235 5.19 18.07 -3.73
N GLY A 236 3.91 17.73 -4.00
CA GLY A 236 2.94 17.40 -2.97
C GLY A 236 2.09 18.56 -2.45
N GLU A 237 2.26 19.79 -2.93
CA GLU A 237 1.33 20.88 -2.62
C GLU A 237 0.00 20.70 -3.37
N ILE A 238 -1.10 21.04 -2.70
CA ILE A 238 -2.47 20.92 -3.25
C ILE A 238 -2.97 22.29 -3.63
N VAL A 239 -3.24 22.48 -4.93
CA VAL A 239 -3.74 23.76 -5.49
C VAL A 239 -5.25 23.68 -5.65
N TRP A 240 -6.00 24.30 -4.74
CA TRP A 240 -7.46 24.22 -4.69
C TRP A 240 -8.17 25.57 -4.59
N LYS A 241 -7.50 26.62 -4.11
CA LYS A 241 -8.09 27.94 -3.81
C LYS A 241 -8.74 28.62 -5.00
N ASN A 242 -8.24 28.37 -6.20
CA ASN A 242 -8.81 28.89 -7.44
C ASN A 242 -10.14 28.22 -7.86
N ARG A 243 -10.53 27.15 -7.15
CA ARG A 243 -11.75 26.37 -7.41
C ARG A 243 -12.79 26.46 -6.30
N ALA A 244 -12.51 27.21 -5.22
CA ALA A 244 -13.40 27.37 -4.09
C ALA A 244 -13.59 28.85 -3.73
N GLN A 245 -14.78 29.21 -3.26
CA GLN A 245 -15.05 30.53 -2.70
C GLN A 245 -14.98 30.44 -1.18
N CYS A 246 -13.87 30.86 -0.60
CA CYS A 246 -13.70 30.92 0.86
C CYS A 246 -12.81 32.08 1.26
N SER A 247 -12.86 32.47 2.53
CA SER A 247 -12.00 33.51 3.10
C SER A 247 -10.53 33.05 3.11
N ALA A 248 -9.62 34.01 3.04
CA ALA A 248 -8.18 33.73 3.20
C ALA A 248 -7.86 33.09 4.57
N GLY A 249 -8.68 33.40 5.58
CA GLY A 249 -8.54 32.80 6.92
C GLY A 249 -8.80 31.31 6.94
N LEU A 250 -9.92 30.86 6.36
CA LEU A 250 -10.23 29.44 6.25
C LEU A 250 -9.24 28.73 5.32
N ALA A 251 -8.91 29.35 4.17
CA ALA A 251 -7.95 28.79 3.23
C ALA A 251 -6.60 28.48 3.90
N ASN A 252 -6.08 29.38 4.76
CA ASN A 252 -4.82 29.16 5.48
C ASN A 252 -4.90 28.03 6.51
N ILE A 253 -6.07 27.85 7.16
CA ILE A 253 -6.29 26.74 8.10
C ILE A 253 -6.27 25.42 7.33
N VAL A 254 -7.03 25.33 6.24
CA VAL A 254 -7.12 24.10 5.42
C VAL A 254 -5.76 23.78 4.79
N ASP A 255 -5.03 24.76 4.25
CA ASP A 255 -3.67 24.54 3.71
C ASP A 255 -2.73 23.97 4.76
N ARG A 256 -2.80 24.50 6.00
CA ARG A 256 -1.96 23.96 7.07
C ARG A 256 -2.38 22.54 7.49
N MET A 257 -3.64 22.16 7.34
CA MET A 257 -4.09 20.77 7.57
C MET A 257 -3.53 19.79 6.53
N ILE A 258 -3.45 20.22 5.25
CA ILE A 258 -3.06 19.39 4.12
C ILE A 258 -1.59 19.55 3.71
N TYR A 259 -0.77 20.22 4.49
CA TYR A 259 0.64 20.44 4.15
C TYR A 259 1.34 19.09 3.85
N HIS A 260 2.15 19.03 2.79
CA HIS A 260 2.82 17.78 2.41
C HIS A 260 3.70 17.24 3.56
N ASN A 261 4.51 18.12 4.18
CA ASN A 261 5.30 17.76 5.35
C ASN A 261 4.41 17.72 6.60
N PHE A 262 4.18 16.52 7.16
CA PHE A 262 3.32 16.32 8.33
C PHE A 262 3.79 17.09 9.58
N GLY A 263 5.10 17.37 9.75
CA GLY A 263 5.61 18.18 10.87
C GLY A 263 5.23 19.66 10.80
N LYS A 264 4.80 20.15 9.62
CA LYS A 264 4.31 21.53 9.44
C LYS A 264 2.80 21.65 9.56
N ARG A 265 2.07 20.53 9.65
CA ARG A 265 0.61 20.52 9.88
C ARG A 265 0.28 20.91 11.32
N PHE A 266 -0.99 21.07 11.60
CA PHE A 266 -1.47 20.99 12.98
C PHE A 266 -1.18 19.61 13.56
N GLN A 267 -0.74 19.57 14.81
CA GLN A 267 -0.37 18.30 15.45
C GLN A 267 -1.53 17.68 16.25
N SER A 268 -2.59 18.42 16.49
CA SER A 268 -3.79 17.94 17.18
C SER A 268 -5.07 18.53 16.59
N ALA A 269 -6.18 17.80 16.71
CA ALA A 269 -7.51 18.30 16.34
C ALA A 269 -7.89 19.55 17.14
N GLN A 270 -7.44 19.63 18.40
CA GLN A 270 -7.69 20.77 19.28
C GLN A 270 -7.06 22.06 18.74
N GLU A 271 -5.83 22.01 18.20
CA GLU A 271 -5.19 23.16 17.56
C GLU A 271 -6.00 23.72 16.38
N VAL A 272 -6.58 22.82 15.56
CA VAL A 272 -7.43 23.23 14.43
C VAL A 272 -8.72 23.88 14.93
N LEU A 273 -9.38 23.29 15.93
CA LEU A 273 -10.60 23.85 16.55
C LEU A 273 -10.35 25.24 17.11
N GLU A 274 -9.22 25.46 17.77
CA GLU A 274 -8.85 26.80 18.26
C GLU A 274 -8.60 27.79 17.13
N ALA A 275 -8.00 27.36 16.01
CA ALA A 275 -7.80 28.20 14.84
C ALA A 275 -9.14 28.59 14.19
N LEU A 276 -10.09 27.66 14.07
CA LEU A 276 -11.44 27.92 13.57
C LEU A 276 -12.20 28.88 14.49
N LYS A 277 -12.11 28.70 15.82
CA LYS A 277 -12.71 29.60 16.81
C LYS A 277 -12.15 30.99 16.72
N LYS A 278 -10.83 31.16 16.52
CA LYS A 278 -10.19 32.46 16.29
C LYS A 278 -10.65 33.11 14.98
N LEU A 279 -10.86 32.34 13.94
CA LEU A 279 -11.39 32.80 12.66
C LEU A 279 -12.80 33.40 12.83
N ARG A 280 -13.67 32.68 13.55
CA ARG A 280 -15.07 33.07 13.79
C ARG A 280 -15.20 34.33 14.67
N ASN A 281 -14.27 34.53 15.60
CA ASN A 281 -14.27 35.68 16.55
C ASN A 281 -13.55 36.93 16.03
N ARG A 282 -13.07 36.97 14.77
CA ARG A 282 -12.51 38.18 14.17
C ARG A 282 -13.66 39.15 13.81
N PRO A 283 -13.67 40.41 14.29
CA PRO A 283 -14.70 41.38 13.90
C PRO A 283 -14.60 41.67 12.39
N GLU A 284 -15.75 41.87 11.74
CA GLU A 284 -15.97 42.13 10.32
C GLU A 284 -15.21 43.32 9.71
N GLN A 285 -14.39 44.02 10.46
CA GLN A 285 -13.69 45.25 10.00
C GLN A 285 -12.53 45.01 9.02
N ALA A 286 -12.15 43.77 8.69
CA ALA A 286 -11.09 43.50 7.72
C ALA A 286 -11.61 43.19 6.28
N LEU A 287 -12.90 43.07 6.07
CA LEU A 287 -13.49 42.76 4.75
C LEU A 287 -13.72 44.03 3.88
N THR A 288 -13.62 45.25 4.43
CA THR A 288 -13.83 46.50 3.71
C THR A 288 -12.58 47.12 3.11
N ALA A 289 -11.37 46.65 3.46
CA ALA A 289 -10.12 47.24 2.98
C ALA A 289 -9.63 46.72 1.61
N GLN A 290 -10.19 45.69 1.05
CA GLN A 290 -9.79 45.15 -0.28
C GLN A 290 -10.76 45.47 -1.43
N LYS A 291 -11.87 46.16 -1.16
CA LYS A 291 -12.81 46.67 -2.19
C LYS A 291 -12.55 48.10 -2.68
N ALA A 292 -11.44 48.71 -2.26
CA ALA A 292 -11.20 50.16 -2.51
C ALA A 292 -10.26 50.46 -3.69
N ASN A 293 -9.99 49.53 -4.61
CA ASN A 293 -9.15 49.83 -5.79
C ASN A 293 -9.72 49.29 -7.11
N ILE A 294 -11.02 49.44 -7.31
CA ILE A 294 -11.61 49.46 -8.66
C ILE A 294 -12.43 50.74 -8.72
N ALA A 295 -11.96 51.71 -9.52
CA ALA A 295 -12.64 52.97 -9.75
C ALA A 295 -14.03 52.71 -10.37
N PRO A 296 -15.08 53.40 -9.89
CA PRO A 296 -16.40 53.21 -10.45
C PRO A 296 -16.50 53.95 -11.81
N GLU A 297 -16.80 53.25 -12.84
CA GLU A 297 -17.33 53.86 -14.07
C GLU A 297 -18.70 54.46 -13.74
N THR A 298 -18.78 55.78 -13.89
CA THR A 298 -19.99 56.59 -13.72
C THR A 298 -21.06 56.24 -14.77
N PRO A 299 -22.34 56.11 -14.39
CA PRO A 299 -23.42 55.97 -15.36
C PRO A 299 -23.66 57.30 -16.05
N LEU A 300 -23.52 57.30 -17.35
CA LEU A 300 -23.91 58.42 -18.24
C LEU A 300 -25.42 58.65 -18.17
N SER A 301 -25.78 59.79 -17.58
CA SER A 301 -27.14 60.33 -17.54
C SER A 301 -27.65 60.60 -18.97
N SER A 302 -28.90 60.20 -19.21
CA SER A 302 -29.70 60.59 -20.39
C SER A 302 -29.84 62.11 -20.51
N ALA A 303 -29.06 62.72 -21.39
CA ALA A 303 -29.34 64.07 -21.87
C ALA A 303 -29.91 64.00 -23.29
N ARG A 304 -31.15 64.48 -23.42
CA ARG A 304 -31.80 64.75 -24.70
C ARG A 304 -30.96 65.76 -25.49
N PHE A 305 -30.46 65.35 -26.62
CA PHE A 305 -29.97 66.29 -27.64
C PHE A 305 -30.81 66.17 -28.88
N SER A 306 -31.64 67.18 -29.14
CA SER A 306 -32.45 67.36 -30.33
C SER A 306 -31.61 67.98 -31.43
N GLN A 307 -31.80 67.37 -32.63
CA GLN A 307 -31.71 67.99 -33.96
C GLN A 307 -30.56 68.92 -34.33
N ARG A 308 -29.74 68.46 -35.21
CA ARG A 308 -29.19 69.07 -36.42
C ARG A 308 -27.80 68.60 -36.72
N PHE A 309 -27.66 67.52 -37.45
CA PHE A 309 -26.48 67.36 -38.28
C PHE A 309 -26.85 66.65 -39.57
N GLY A 310 -26.41 67.25 -40.64
CA GLY A 310 -26.79 66.97 -41.99
C GLY A 310 -26.26 65.60 -42.53
N SER A 311 -26.80 65.25 -43.66
CA SER A 311 -26.70 64.00 -44.45
C SER A 311 -25.26 63.47 -44.72
N ARG A 312 -24.22 64.26 -44.39
CA ARG A 312 -22.81 63.80 -44.55
C ARG A 312 -22.29 62.93 -43.44
N PHE A 313 -22.88 62.99 -42.23
CA PHE A 313 -22.43 62.18 -41.11
C PHE A 313 -22.86 60.69 -41.23
N TRP A 314 -24.03 60.45 -41.84
CA TRP A 314 -24.51 59.08 -42.03
C TRP A 314 -23.69 58.28 -43.05
N TRP A 315 -23.04 58.92 -44.01
CA TRP A 315 -22.16 58.26 -45.00
C TRP A 315 -20.86 57.81 -44.33
N LEU A 316 -20.33 58.52 -43.35
CA LEU A 316 -19.13 58.07 -42.62
C LEU A 316 -19.44 57.00 -41.61
N VAL A 317 -20.62 56.99 -40.98
CA VAL A 317 -21.06 55.93 -40.09
C VAL A 317 -21.35 54.63 -40.86
N LEU A 318 -22.01 54.73 -42.04
CA LEU A 318 -22.24 53.56 -42.91
C LEU A 318 -20.96 53.02 -43.52
N ALA A 319 -19.98 53.88 -43.85
CA ALA A 319 -18.67 53.43 -44.29
C ALA A 319 -17.86 52.76 -43.15
N GLY A 320 -17.95 53.28 -41.90
CA GLY A 320 -17.34 52.67 -40.73
C GLY A 320 -17.95 51.33 -40.35
N VAL A 321 -19.29 51.23 -40.39
CA VAL A 321 -20.01 49.97 -40.14
C VAL A 321 -19.74 48.96 -41.28
N GLY A 322 -19.72 49.42 -42.54
CA GLY A 322 -19.32 48.57 -43.68
C GLY A 322 -17.90 48.05 -43.57
N ALA A 323 -16.95 48.91 -43.16
CA ALA A 323 -15.57 48.50 -42.89
C ALA A 323 -15.44 47.53 -41.71
N ALA A 324 -16.19 47.75 -40.62
CA ALA A 324 -16.22 46.84 -39.48
C ALA A 324 -16.86 45.49 -39.81
N ILE A 325 -17.94 45.51 -40.64
CA ILE A 325 -18.56 44.27 -41.12
C ILE A 325 -17.62 43.57 -42.14
N ALA A 326 -16.96 44.29 -43.02
CA ALA A 326 -15.96 43.73 -43.92
C ALA A 326 -14.74 43.16 -43.17
N LEU A 327 -14.26 43.88 -42.14
CA LEU A 327 -13.19 43.38 -41.27
C LEU A 327 -13.65 42.17 -40.47
N GLY A 328 -14.89 42.16 -39.95
CA GLY A 328 -15.50 41.01 -39.30
C GLY A 328 -15.67 39.81 -40.26
N PHE A 329 -16.06 40.06 -41.53
CA PHE A 329 -16.10 39.02 -42.57
C PHE A 329 -14.70 38.56 -42.98
N LEU A 330 -13.70 39.44 -43.06
CA LEU A 330 -12.31 39.08 -43.35
C LEU A 330 -11.69 38.27 -42.20
N LEU A 331 -11.91 38.70 -40.94
CA LEU A 331 -11.48 37.95 -39.77
C LEU A 331 -12.15 36.59 -39.67
N ASN A 332 -13.45 36.50 -39.99
CA ASN A 332 -14.20 35.26 -40.02
C ASN A 332 -13.81 34.39 -41.24
N TYR A 333 -13.42 34.99 -42.36
CA TYR A 333 -12.92 34.28 -43.54
C TYR A 333 -11.50 33.76 -43.34
N CYS A 334 -10.64 34.52 -42.65
CA CYS A 334 -9.30 34.07 -42.24
C CYS A 334 -9.35 33.02 -41.14
N SER A 335 -10.46 32.92 -40.39
CA SER A 335 -10.69 31.94 -39.32
C SER A 335 -11.37 30.65 -39.83
N ARG A 336 -11.73 30.55 -41.11
CA ARG A 336 -12.30 29.31 -41.66
C ARG A 336 -11.27 28.21 -41.63
N PRO A 337 -11.62 27.02 -41.07
CA PRO A 337 -10.74 25.86 -41.12
C PRO A 337 -10.32 25.61 -42.57
N ASN A 338 -9.03 25.66 -42.82
CA ASN A 338 -8.50 25.28 -44.15
C ASN A 338 -8.09 23.79 -44.07
N PRO A 339 -8.99 22.88 -44.54
CA PRO A 339 -8.77 21.44 -44.40
C PRO A 339 -7.54 20.94 -45.15
N LEU A 340 -7.16 21.58 -46.24
CA LEU A 340 -5.96 21.24 -47.00
C LEU A 340 -4.71 21.58 -46.21
N LYS A 341 -4.65 22.77 -45.61
CA LYS A 341 -3.52 23.18 -44.76
C LYS A 341 -3.44 22.40 -43.43
N ALA A 342 -4.58 22.02 -42.86
CA ALA A 342 -4.64 21.14 -41.73
C ALA A 342 -4.03 19.76 -42.02
N ARG A 343 -4.33 19.22 -43.21
CA ARG A 343 -3.78 17.96 -43.69
C ARG A 343 -2.28 18.06 -43.97
N GLU A 344 -1.83 19.14 -44.56
CA GLU A 344 -0.38 19.39 -44.79
C GLU A 344 0.39 19.37 -43.48
N TYR A 345 -0.07 20.10 -42.44
CA TYR A 345 0.53 20.05 -41.12
C TYR A 345 0.50 18.66 -40.48
N TYR A 346 -0.59 17.92 -40.69
CA TYR A 346 -0.68 16.53 -40.21
C TYR A 346 0.41 15.65 -40.87
N GLU A 347 0.55 15.73 -42.18
CA GLU A 347 1.56 14.95 -42.91
C GLU A 347 2.99 15.37 -42.54
N GLN A 348 3.24 16.66 -42.28
CA GLN A 348 4.50 17.16 -41.77
C GLN A 348 4.78 16.58 -40.37
N GLY A 349 3.78 16.53 -39.48
CA GLY A 349 3.90 15.92 -38.16
C GLY A 349 4.23 14.43 -38.26
N VAL A 350 3.55 13.69 -39.15
CA VAL A 350 3.85 12.27 -39.39
C VAL A 350 5.28 12.06 -39.91
N ALA A 351 5.74 12.91 -40.83
CA ALA A 351 7.12 12.83 -41.34
C ALA A 351 8.16 13.08 -40.24
N LYS A 352 7.93 14.10 -39.40
CA LYS A 352 8.81 14.39 -38.25
C LYS A 352 8.82 13.27 -37.22
N SER A 353 7.66 12.67 -36.90
CA SER A 353 7.58 11.51 -36.00
C SER A 353 8.39 10.32 -36.54
N ARG A 354 8.34 10.05 -37.86
CA ARG A 354 9.16 9.00 -38.50
C ARG A 354 10.66 9.26 -38.34
N ASN A 355 11.05 10.52 -38.32
CA ASN A 355 12.44 10.95 -38.13
C ASN A 355 12.83 11.05 -36.64
N ARG A 356 11.98 10.57 -35.71
CA ARG A 356 12.16 10.66 -34.25
C ARG A 356 12.26 12.09 -33.71
N ASP A 357 11.76 13.09 -34.46
CA ASP A 357 11.61 14.49 -34.03
C ASP A 357 10.25 14.65 -33.35
N ALA A 358 10.13 14.16 -32.11
CA ALA A 358 8.88 14.22 -31.36
C ALA A 358 8.46 15.68 -31.06
N ALA A 359 9.41 16.58 -30.78
CA ALA A 359 9.12 17.97 -30.50
C ALA A 359 8.62 18.71 -31.74
N GLY A 360 9.27 18.55 -32.85
CA GLY A 360 8.82 19.15 -34.11
C GLY A 360 7.52 18.55 -34.63
N ALA A 361 7.27 17.25 -34.37
CA ALA A 361 6.00 16.61 -34.67
C ALA A 361 4.83 17.21 -33.86
N LEU A 362 5.07 17.46 -32.58
CA LEU A 362 4.12 18.08 -31.66
C LEU A 362 3.65 19.44 -32.17
N ASP A 363 4.58 20.30 -32.63
CA ASP A 363 4.24 21.61 -33.20
C ASP A 363 3.40 21.49 -34.49
N ALA A 364 3.74 20.56 -35.36
CA ALA A 364 3.01 20.32 -36.56
C ALA A 364 1.59 19.79 -36.27
N PHE A 365 1.41 18.84 -35.33
CA PHE A 365 0.08 18.36 -34.95
C PHE A 365 -0.72 19.44 -34.21
N ASN A 366 -0.11 20.32 -33.42
CA ASN A 366 -0.78 21.48 -32.82
C ASN A 366 -1.39 22.38 -33.91
N ASN A 367 -0.66 22.68 -34.97
CA ASN A 367 -1.15 23.49 -36.08
C ASN A 367 -2.24 22.76 -36.85
N SER A 368 -2.12 21.46 -37.07
CA SER A 368 -3.16 20.63 -37.68
C SER A 368 -4.45 20.67 -36.89
N ILE A 369 -4.40 20.42 -35.57
CA ILE A 369 -5.56 20.40 -34.68
C ILE A 369 -6.22 21.78 -34.59
N LYS A 370 -5.43 22.86 -34.57
CA LYS A 370 -5.95 24.23 -34.56
C LYS A 370 -6.81 24.51 -35.78
N LEU A 371 -6.45 23.95 -36.95
CA LEU A 371 -7.17 24.12 -38.22
C LEU A 371 -8.29 23.10 -38.41
N ASN A 372 -8.17 21.90 -37.81
CA ASN A 372 -9.19 20.86 -37.84
C ASN A 372 -9.31 20.16 -36.49
N PRO A 373 -10.10 20.70 -35.56
CA PRO A 373 -10.26 20.13 -34.20
C PRO A 373 -11.03 18.81 -34.17
N ASN A 374 -11.58 18.34 -35.26
CA ASN A 374 -12.31 17.07 -35.35
C ASN A 374 -11.45 15.91 -35.90
N ASN A 375 -10.15 16.12 -36.07
CA ASN A 375 -9.26 15.09 -36.56
C ASN A 375 -8.74 14.23 -35.37
N TYR A 376 -9.41 13.12 -35.10
CA TYR A 376 -9.02 12.19 -34.02
C TYR A 376 -7.61 11.62 -34.21
N GLU A 377 -7.17 11.41 -35.46
CA GLU A 377 -5.81 10.91 -35.71
C GLU A 377 -4.74 11.94 -35.38
N ALA A 378 -4.99 13.22 -35.56
CA ALA A 378 -4.05 14.27 -35.19
C ALA A 378 -3.86 14.33 -33.67
N PHE A 379 -4.95 14.21 -32.90
CA PHE A 379 -4.86 14.08 -31.45
C PHE A 379 -4.10 12.80 -31.04
N TYR A 380 -4.43 11.65 -31.63
CA TYR A 380 -3.73 10.39 -31.34
C TYR A 380 -2.22 10.50 -31.62
N ARG A 381 -1.84 11.06 -32.76
CA ARG A 381 -0.42 11.24 -33.13
C ARG A 381 0.29 12.26 -32.24
N ARG A 382 -0.39 13.33 -31.83
CA ARG A 382 0.13 14.29 -30.86
C ARG A 382 0.31 13.62 -29.50
N GLY A 383 -0.62 12.79 -29.08
CA GLY A 383 -0.53 11.95 -27.90
C GLY A 383 0.70 11.04 -27.92
N ASN A 384 0.99 10.39 -29.06
CA ASN A 384 2.20 9.59 -29.22
C ASN A 384 3.47 10.45 -29.06
N SER A 385 3.50 11.65 -29.67
CA SER A 385 4.65 12.57 -29.52
C SER A 385 4.83 13.03 -28.06
N ASN A 386 3.73 13.30 -27.35
CA ASN A 386 3.77 13.62 -25.93
C ASN A 386 4.26 12.43 -25.09
N TYR A 387 3.82 11.21 -25.41
CA TYR A 387 4.28 9.98 -24.74
C TYR A 387 5.79 9.75 -24.91
N ASP A 388 6.30 9.91 -26.16
CA ASP A 388 7.73 9.78 -26.47
C ASP A 388 8.58 10.82 -25.70
N LEU A 389 8.02 12.00 -25.45
CA LEU A 389 8.62 13.05 -24.62
C LEU A 389 8.39 12.86 -23.12
N LYS A 390 7.82 11.72 -22.70
CA LYS A 390 7.44 11.39 -21.31
C LYS A 390 6.45 12.38 -20.67
N LYS A 391 5.70 13.13 -21.50
CA LYS A 391 4.62 14.02 -21.08
C LYS A 391 3.33 13.19 -20.98
N TYR A 392 3.28 12.29 -20.02
CA TYR A 392 2.21 11.29 -19.93
C TYR A 392 0.83 11.89 -19.73
N GLN A 393 0.73 12.99 -18.99
CA GLN A 393 -0.55 13.65 -18.70
C GLN A 393 -1.14 14.30 -19.97
N GLU A 394 -0.31 14.96 -20.76
CA GLU A 394 -0.71 15.54 -22.04
C GLU A 394 -1.07 14.44 -23.06
N ALA A 395 -0.30 13.34 -23.07
CA ALA A 395 -0.60 12.18 -23.88
C ALA A 395 -1.99 11.59 -23.55
N ILE A 396 -2.31 11.41 -22.27
CA ILE A 396 -3.62 10.93 -21.79
C ILE A 396 -4.74 11.88 -22.21
N ALA A 397 -4.52 13.19 -22.14
CA ALA A 397 -5.50 14.18 -22.60
C ALA A 397 -5.75 14.07 -24.10
N ASP A 398 -4.71 13.94 -24.89
CA ASP A 398 -4.79 13.81 -26.35
C ASP A 398 -5.47 12.51 -26.79
N TYR A 399 -5.09 11.38 -26.20
CA TYR A 399 -5.79 10.10 -26.46
C TYR A 399 -7.26 10.16 -26.03
N SER A 400 -7.57 10.89 -24.95
CA SER A 400 -8.96 11.06 -24.53
C SER A 400 -9.77 11.86 -25.54
N GLN A 401 -9.20 12.90 -26.16
CA GLN A 401 -9.85 13.62 -27.25
C GLN A 401 -10.00 12.76 -28.50
N ALA A 402 -8.98 11.96 -28.85
CA ALA A 402 -9.07 11.02 -29.96
C ALA A 402 -10.21 10.01 -29.75
N ILE A 403 -10.36 9.47 -28.54
CA ILE A 403 -11.43 8.53 -28.15
C ILE A 403 -12.81 9.23 -28.17
N ALA A 404 -12.90 10.47 -27.69
CA ALA A 404 -14.15 11.23 -27.73
C ALA A 404 -14.64 11.46 -29.15
N LEU A 405 -13.72 11.67 -30.09
CA LEU A 405 -14.03 11.85 -31.51
C LEU A 405 -14.28 10.51 -32.24
N ASN A 406 -13.60 9.45 -31.84
CA ASN A 406 -13.78 8.11 -32.40
C ASN A 406 -13.78 7.06 -31.26
N PRO A 407 -14.95 6.72 -30.67
CA PRO A 407 -15.08 5.77 -29.58
C PRO A 407 -14.66 4.32 -29.90
N ASN A 408 -14.49 3.99 -31.17
CA ASN A 408 -14.08 2.66 -31.63
C ASN A 408 -12.56 2.59 -31.95
N TYR A 409 -11.79 3.56 -31.50
CA TYR A 409 -10.38 3.66 -31.85
C TYR A 409 -9.53 2.84 -30.88
N PHE A 410 -9.38 1.54 -31.16
CA PHE A 410 -8.62 0.56 -30.37
C PHE A 410 -7.25 1.10 -29.90
N THR A 411 -6.42 1.57 -30.86
CA THR A 411 -5.05 2.00 -30.55
C THR A 411 -4.98 3.19 -29.62
N ALA A 412 -6.01 4.05 -29.59
CA ALA A 412 -6.04 5.17 -28.64
C ALA A 412 -6.34 4.70 -27.21
N TYR A 413 -7.22 3.71 -27.03
CA TYR A 413 -7.41 3.08 -25.73
C TYR A 413 -6.14 2.37 -25.26
N PHE A 414 -5.53 1.56 -26.13
CA PHE A 414 -4.30 0.83 -25.79
C PHE A 414 -3.19 1.80 -25.37
N ASN A 415 -2.90 2.84 -26.17
CA ASN A 415 -1.83 3.79 -25.86
C ASN A 415 -2.16 4.69 -24.66
N ARG A 416 -3.46 5.02 -24.44
CA ARG A 416 -3.86 5.70 -23.19
C ARG A 416 -3.65 4.82 -21.99
N GLY A 417 -3.89 3.52 -22.11
CA GLY A 417 -3.58 2.51 -21.09
C GLY A 417 -2.09 2.48 -20.77
N LEU A 418 -1.20 2.47 -21.77
CA LEU A 418 0.24 2.56 -21.60
C LEU A 418 0.64 3.86 -20.88
N ALA A 419 0.11 5.01 -21.36
CA ALA A 419 0.41 6.31 -20.76
C ALA A 419 -0.08 6.40 -19.30
N ARG A 420 -1.25 5.85 -18.99
CA ARG A 420 -1.76 5.77 -17.62
C ARG A 420 -0.93 4.87 -16.72
N ARG A 421 -0.49 3.70 -17.24
CA ARG A 421 0.42 2.81 -16.50
C ARG A 421 1.70 3.53 -16.13
N ASP A 422 2.34 4.19 -17.10
CA ASP A 422 3.62 4.89 -16.90
C ASP A 422 3.46 6.17 -16.06
N PHE A 423 2.26 6.74 -16.03
CA PHE A 423 1.85 7.80 -15.11
C PHE A 423 1.43 7.27 -13.73
N ASN A 424 1.53 5.95 -13.48
CA ASN A 424 1.12 5.23 -12.26
C ASN A 424 -0.39 5.24 -11.98
N ASP A 425 -1.24 5.53 -12.98
CA ASP A 425 -2.70 5.32 -12.93
C ASP A 425 -3.04 3.87 -13.36
N LYS A 426 -2.70 2.92 -12.50
CA LYS A 426 -2.85 1.48 -12.77
C LYS A 426 -4.31 1.09 -13.02
N ARG A 427 -5.28 1.69 -12.30
CA ARG A 427 -6.71 1.38 -12.47
C ARG A 427 -7.24 1.91 -13.80
N GLY A 428 -6.93 3.14 -14.13
CA GLY A 428 -7.29 3.70 -15.42
C GLY A 428 -6.68 2.95 -16.61
N ALA A 429 -5.45 2.43 -16.44
CA ALA A 429 -4.83 1.58 -17.45
C ALA A 429 -5.63 0.28 -17.68
N ILE A 430 -6.06 -0.41 -16.61
CA ILE A 430 -6.90 -1.62 -16.70
C ILE A 430 -8.23 -1.32 -17.40
N GLU A 431 -8.87 -0.18 -17.09
CA GLU A 431 -10.10 0.25 -17.74
C GLU A 431 -9.90 0.43 -19.24
N ASP A 432 -8.82 1.11 -19.65
CA ASP A 432 -8.50 1.35 -21.05
C ASP A 432 -8.17 0.05 -21.80
N TYR A 433 -7.32 -0.81 -21.24
CA TYR A 433 -7.05 -2.12 -21.84
C TYR A 433 -8.31 -2.98 -21.94
N THR A 434 -9.20 -2.91 -20.94
CA THR A 434 -10.48 -3.62 -21.00
C THR A 434 -11.38 -3.10 -22.12
N GLN A 435 -11.41 -1.79 -22.38
CA GLN A 435 -12.13 -1.24 -23.53
C GLN A 435 -11.45 -1.61 -24.85
N ALA A 436 -10.13 -1.59 -24.92
CA ALA A 436 -9.37 -2.05 -26.06
C ALA A 436 -9.72 -3.52 -26.40
N LEU A 437 -9.73 -4.41 -25.41
CA LEU A 437 -10.09 -5.83 -25.60
C LEU A 437 -11.55 -6.06 -25.98
N LYS A 438 -12.49 -5.17 -25.63
CA LYS A 438 -13.85 -5.24 -26.17
C LYS A 438 -13.90 -4.94 -27.67
N LEU A 439 -13.00 -4.06 -28.15
CA LEU A 439 -12.89 -3.73 -29.57
C LEU A 439 -12.10 -4.79 -30.33
N GLN A 440 -11.05 -5.32 -29.75
CA GLN A 440 -10.22 -6.39 -30.33
C GLN A 440 -9.96 -7.52 -29.31
N PRO A 441 -10.86 -8.51 -29.21
CA PRO A 441 -10.79 -9.57 -28.19
C PRO A 441 -9.61 -10.53 -28.33
N ASN A 442 -8.89 -10.53 -29.43
CA ASN A 442 -7.76 -11.43 -29.69
C ASN A 442 -6.41 -10.69 -29.75
N ASP A 443 -6.32 -9.51 -29.14
CA ASP A 443 -5.05 -8.76 -29.09
C ASP A 443 -4.19 -9.22 -27.90
N ALA A 444 -3.17 -10.03 -28.19
CA ALA A 444 -2.29 -10.62 -27.18
C ALA A 444 -1.47 -9.54 -26.43
N ASP A 445 -1.09 -8.47 -27.10
CA ASP A 445 -0.30 -7.39 -26.48
C ASP A 445 -1.11 -6.67 -25.41
N THR A 446 -2.40 -6.41 -25.66
CA THR A 446 -3.29 -5.78 -24.69
C THR A 446 -3.53 -6.67 -23.46
N TYR A 447 -3.72 -7.98 -23.64
CA TYR A 447 -3.77 -8.93 -22.52
C TYR A 447 -2.45 -8.91 -21.73
N TYR A 448 -1.31 -8.92 -22.43
CA TYR A 448 -0.01 -8.92 -21.78
C TYR A 448 0.19 -7.67 -20.91
N GLU A 449 -0.06 -6.49 -21.46
CA GLU A 449 0.08 -5.23 -20.74
C GLU A 449 -0.89 -5.12 -19.55
N ARG A 450 -2.14 -5.56 -19.71
CA ARG A 450 -3.10 -5.61 -18.61
C ARG A 450 -2.68 -6.60 -17.53
N GLY A 451 -2.16 -7.76 -17.92
CA GLY A 451 -1.61 -8.78 -17.02
C GLY A 451 -0.42 -8.25 -16.20
N ILE A 452 0.47 -7.47 -16.80
CA ILE A 452 1.57 -6.78 -16.09
C ILE A 452 1.02 -5.81 -15.04
N VAL A 453 0.00 -5.01 -15.37
CA VAL A 453 -0.61 -4.09 -14.41
C VAL A 453 -1.29 -4.83 -13.25
N TYR A 454 -1.93 -5.98 -13.52
CA TYR A 454 -2.47 -6.84 -12.47
C TYR A 454 -1.38 -7.44 -11.58
N LEU A 455 -0.23 -7.86 -12.14
CA LEU A 455 0.94 -8.29 -11.34
C LEU A 455 1.41 -7.19 -10.40
N ASP A 456 1.55 -5.99 -10.91
CA ASP A 456 1.97 -4.81 -10.15
C ASP A 456 0.99 -4.44 -9.00
N LEU A 457 -0.29 -4.78 -9.17
CA LEU A 457 -1.33 -4.64 -8.16
C LEU A 457 -1.45 -5.87 -7.25
N GLN A 458 -0.61 -6.89 -7.46
CA GLN A 458 -0.66 -8.19 -6.78
C GLN A 458 -2.00 -8.94 -6.96
N ASP A 459 -2.76 -8.59 -8.00
CA ASP A 459 -3.92 -9.39 -8.44
C ASP A 459 -3.44 -10.55 -9.32
N TYR A 460 -2.81 -11.50 -8.66
CA TYR A 460 -2.18 -12.65 -9.31
C TYR A 460 -3.17 -13.52 -10.08
N LYS A 461 -4.42 -13.55 -9.65
CA LYS A 461 -5.48 -14.33 -10.32
C LYS A 461 -5.81 -13.73 -11.68
N SER A 462 -6.09 -12.44 -11.73
CA SER A 462 -6.40 -11.73 -12.99
C SER A 462 -5.19 -11.71 -13.91
N ALA A 463 -3.98 -11.50 -13.37
CA ALA A 463 -2.73 -11.58 -14.12
C ALA A 463 -2.55 -12.94 -14.79
N SER A 464 -2.75 -14.05 -14.04
CA SER A 464 -2.63 -15.41 -14.56
C SER A 464 -3.65 -15.73 -15.64
N GLN A 465 -4.87 -15.18 -15.55
CA GLN A 465 -5.89 -15.30 -16.59
C GLN A 465 -5.48 -14.59 -17.87
N ASP A 466 -5.04 -13.34 -17.78
CA ASP A 466 -4.61 -12.56 -18.93
C ASP A 466 -3.40 -13.21 -19.63
N PHE A 467 -2.38 -13.62 -18.89
CA PHE A 467 -1.24 -14.35 -19.49
C PHE A 467 -1.65 -15.71 -20.08
N SER A 468 -2.69 -16.36 -19.57
CA SER A 468 -3.21 -17.58 -20.19
C SER A 468 -3.86 -17.29 -21.53
N GLU A 469 -4.54 -16.15 -21.69
CA GLU A 469 -5.03 -15.71 -22.99
C GLU A 469 -3.88 -15.34 -23.94
N VAL A 470 -2.82 -14.69 -23.45
CA VAL A 470 -1.60 -14.45 -24.25
C VAL A 470 -1.03 -15.77 -24.77
N ILE A 471 -0.86 -16.77 -23.90
CA ILE A 471 -0.34 -18.10 -24.27
C ILE A 471 -1.27 -18.82 -25.27
N ARG A 472 -2.59 -18.70 -25.10
CA ARG A 472 -3.55 -19.26 -26.05
C ARG A 472 -3.41 -18.64 -27.45
N LEU A 473 -3.18 -17.33 -27.52
CA LEU A 473 -3.03 -16.58 -28.77
C LEU A 473 -1.63 -16.71 -29.38
N GLN A 474 -0.61 -16.77 -28.54
CA GLN A 474 0.80 -16.85 -28.92
C GLN A 474 1.53 -17.95 -28.10
N PRO A 475 1.39 -19.24 -28.44
CA PRO A 475 1.91 -20.35 -27.63
C PRO A 475 3.45 -20.41 -27.52
N ASN A 476 4.17 -19.74 -28.42
CA ASN A 476 5.62 -19.76 -28.45
C ASN A 476 6.26 -18.50 -27.79
N LEU A 477 5.49 -17.71 -27.06
CA LEU A 477 5.97 -16.50 -26.43
C LEU A 477 6.54 -16.80 -25.03
N ALA A 478 7.84 -17.03 -24.89
CA ALA A 478 8.51 -17.38 -23.63
C ALA A 478 8.16 -16.42 -22.48
N LYS A 479 8.17 -15.10 -22.75
CA LYS A 479 7.85 -14.09 -21.74
C LYS A 479 6.44 -14.23 -21.13
N ALA A 480 5.47 -14.78 -21.87
CA ALA A 480 4.11 -14.98 -21.35
C ALA A 480 4.05 -16.10 -20.31
N TYR A 481 4.76 -17.19 -20.55
CA TYR A 481 4.92 -18.27 -19.58
C TYR A 481 5.67 -17.78 -18.34
N HIS A 482 6.78 -17.05 -18.50
CA HIS A 482 7.51 -16.48 -17.37
C HIS A 482 6.61 -15.57 -16.53
N SER A 483 5.86 -14.65 -17.14
CA SER A 483 4.96 -13.74 -16.44
C SER A 483 3.80 -14.48 -15.74
N ARG A 484 3.24 -15.53 -16.37
CA ARG A 484 2.23 -16.36 -15.70
C ARG A 484 2.84 -17.14 -14.53
N GLY A 485 4.06 -17.62 -14.67
CA GLY A 485 4.82 -18.23 -13.58
C GLY A 485 5.01 -17.29 -12.40
N LEU A 486 5.33 -16.00 -12.64
CA LEU A 486 5.41 -14.97 -11.60
C LEU A 486 4.05 -14.79 -10.89
N ALA A 487 2.96 -14.72 -11.63
CA ALA A 487 1.62 -14.61 -11.07
C ALA A 487 1.26 -15.84 -10.21
N ARG A 488 1.57 -17.05 -10.68
CA ARG A 488 1.36 -18.30 -9.94
C ARG A 488 2.22 -18.36 -8.68
N ALA A 489 3.50 -17.99 -8.77
CA ALA A 489 4.39 -17.91 -7.60
C ALA A 489 3.88 -16.92 -6.57
N GLY A 490 3.41 -15.74 -6.99
CA GLY A 490 2.79 -14.75 -6.11
C GLY A 490 1.53 -15.26 -5.41
N SER A 491 0.72 -16.08 -6.09
CA SER A 491 -0.45 -16.77 -5.49
C SER A 491 -0.09 -18.03 -4.69
N ARG A 492 1.21 -18.34 -4.51
CA ARG A 492 1.76 -19.54 -3.84
C ARG A 492 1.52 -20.87 -4.57
N ASP A 493 1.10 -20.85 -5.83
CA ASP A 493 1.12 -22.01 -6.72
C ASP A 493 2.54 -22.22 -7.27
N LEU A 494 3.46 -22.63 -6.39
CA LEU A 494 4.87 -22.82 -6.76
C LEU A 494 5.05 -23.94 -7.78
N GLN A 495 4.24 -25.00 -7.72
CA GLN A 495 4.33 -26.11 -8.66
C GLN A 495 3.90 -25.69 -10.06
N GLY A 496 2.79 -24.98 -10.19
CA GLY A 496 2.35 -24.40 -11.45
C GLY A 496 3.35 -23.38 -12.01
N ALA A 497 3.97 -22.58 -11.13
CA ALA A 497 5.02 -21.64 -11.52
C ALA A 497 6.25 -22.33 -12.10
N ILE A 498 6.73 -23.42 -11.47
CA ILE A 498 7.84 -24.25 -11.98
C ILE A 498 7.51 -24.82 -13.37
N GLY A 499 6.26 -25.26 -13.58
CA GLY A 499 5.79 -25.72 -14.89
C GLY A 499 5.92 -24.60 -15.94
N ASP A 500 5.40 -23.41 -15.63
CA ASP A 500 5.46 -22.27 -16.54
C ASP A 500 6.89 -21.81 -16.83
N TYR A 501 7.74 -21.67 -15.81
CA TYR A 501 9.17 -21.33 -16.02
C TYR A 501 9.89 -22.40 -16.85
N THR A 502 9.51 -23.66 -16.73
CA THR A 502 10.09 -24.75 -17.53
C THR A 502 9.72 -24.60 -19.01
N GLU A 503 8.47 -24.25 -19.32
CA GLU A 503 8.08 -23.94 -20.70
C GLU A 503 8.78 -22.68 -21.23
N ALA A 504 8.91 -21.61 -20.40
CA ALA A 504 9.67 -20.41 -20.78
C ALA A 504 11.12 -20.76 -21.16
N ILE A 505 11.81 -21.59 -20.34
CA ILE A 505 13.19 -22.03 -20.59
C ILE A 505 13.30 -22.93 -21.84
N LYS A 506 12.31 -23.76 -22.12
CA LYS A 506 12.31 -24.55 -23.36
C LYS A 506 12.23 -23.67 -24.61
N LEU A 507 11.47 -22.58 -24.52
CA LEU A 507 11.29 -21.64 -25.62
C LEU A 507 12.48 -20.69 -25.75
N ASP A 508 13.11 -20.33 -24.64
CA ASP A 508 14.31 -19.50 -24.58
C ASP A 508 15.29 -20.02 -23.52
N ALA A 509 16.22 -20.86 -23.95
CA ALA A 509 17.25 -21.45 -23.08
C ALA A 509 18.30 -20.44 -22.62
N GLY A 510 18.31 -19.23 -23.15
CA GLY A 510 19.21 -18.12 -22.76
C GLY A 510 18.61 -17.20 -21.69
N ASP A 511 17.35 -17.38 -21.31
CA ASP A 511 16.71 -16.52 -20.32
C ASP A 511 17.15 -16.87 -18.89
N ALA A 512 18.18 -16.16 -18.41
CA ALA A 512 18.66 -16.29 -17.04
C ALA A 512 17.57 -15.98 -16.00
N THR A 513 16.60 -15.10 -16.31
CA THR A 513 15.54 -14.71 -15.38
C THR A 513 14.54 -15.84 -15.15
N ALA A 514 14.25 -16.63 -16.16
CA ALA A 514 13.39 -17.81 -16.05
C ALA A 514 14.04 -18.92 -15.20
N PHE A 515 15.34 -19.20 -15.39
CA PHE A 515 16.10 -20.10 -14.52
C PHE A 515 16.12 -19.60 -13.07
N TYR A 516 16.41 -18.32 -12.86
CA TYR A 516 16.43 -17.72 -11.52
C TYR A 516 15.09 -17.86 -10.80
N SER A 517 13.99 -17.53 -11.49
CA SER A 517 12.64 -17.63 -10.95
C SER A 517 12.26 -19.08 -10.63
N ARG A 518 12.64 -20.03 -11.49
CA ARG A 518 12.42 -21.46 -11.24
C ARG A 518 13.24 -21.98 -10.06
N GLY A 519 14.50 -21.56 -9.97
CA GLY A 519 15.38 -21.89 -8.86
C GLY A 519 14.81 -21.41 -7.52
N ARG A 520 14.31 -20.19 -7.46
CA ARG A 520 13.61 -19.67 -6.27
C ARG A 520 12.37 -20.49 -5.90
N ALA A 521 11.54 -20.80 -6.87
CA ALA A 521 10.33 -21.59 -6.63
C ALA A 521 10.68 -23.00 -6.12
N ARG A 522 11.70 -23.66 -6.69
CA ARG A 522 12.23 -24.95 -6.26
C ARG A 522 12.80 -24.90 -4.85
N PHE A 523 13.58 -23.85 -4.54
CA PHE A 523 14.14 -23.63 -3.20
C PHE A 523 13.02 -23.57 -2.14
N HIS A 524 11.97 -22.81 -2.40
CA HIS A 524 10.84 -22.70 -1.48
C HIS A 524 10.02 -23.98 -1.34
N LEU A 525 10.07 -24.88 -2.31
CA LEU A 525 9.49 -26.21 -2.22
C LEU A 525 10.41 -27.27 -1.58
N GLY A 526 11.65 -26.88 -1.23
CA GLY A 526 12.64 -27.79 -0.68
C GLY A 526 13.38 -28.65 -1.74
N ASP A 527 13.13 -28.43 -3.04
CA ASP A 527 13.92 -29.04 -4.12
C ASP A 527 15.25 -28.30 -4.28
N TYR A 528 16.12 -28.46 -3.28
CA TYR A 528 17.42 -27.78 -3.26
C TYR A 528 18.36 -28.26 -4.39
N LYS A 529 18.24 -29.54 -4.84
CA LYS A 529 19.05 -30.04 -5.97
C LYS A 529 18.65 -29.38 -7.27
N GLY A 530 17.36 -29.26 -7.53
CA GLY A 530 16.85 -28.56 -8.70
C GLY A 530 17.17 -27.07 -8.68
N ALA A 531 17.06 -26.43 -7.50
CA ALA A 531 17.42 -25.02 -7.31
C ALA A 531 18.91 -24.77 -7.58
N LEU A 532 19.80 -25.63 -7.07
CA LEU A 532 21.25 -25.58 -7.30
C LEU A 532 21.58 -25.64 -8.79
N ALA A 533 20.94 -26.54 -9.54
CA ALA A 533 21.12 -26.66 -10.97
C ALA A 533 20.67 -25.38 -11.71
N ASP A 534 19.51 -24.83 -11.33
CA ASP A 534 18.98 -23.61 -11.96
C ASP A 534 19.87 -22.40 -11.70
N TYR A 535 20.30 -22.14 -10.47
CA TYR A 535 21.22 -21.05 -10.16
C TYR A 535 22.59 -21.22 -10.85
N SER A 536 23.06 -22.47 -11.04
CA SER A 536 24.27 -22.73 -11.79
C SER A 536 24.12 -22.37 -13.28
N GLN A 537 22.93 -22.56 -13.87
CA GLN A 537 22.65 -22.07 -15.22
C GLN A 537 22.62 -20.54 -15.27
N VAL A 538 21.99 -19.88 -14.28
CA VAL A 538 22.04 -18.41 -14.21
C VAL A 538 23.48 -17.90 -14.23
N ILE A 539 24.36 -18.48 -13.41
CA ILE A 539 25.77 -18.07 -13.32
C ILE A 539 26.53 -18.38 -14.62
N ALA A 540 26.18 -19.46 -15.31
CA ALA A 540 26.77 -19.78 -16.62
C ALA A 540 26.39 -18.75 -17.70
N ILE A 541 25.13 -18.24 -17.65
CA ILE A 541 24.64 -17.22 -18.60
C ILE A 541 25.15 -15.82 -18.19
N ASP A 542 25.02 -15.47 -16.90
CA ASP A 542 25.49 -14.20 -16.34
C ASP A 542 26.44 -14.44 -15.14
N PRO A 543 27.77 -14.50 -15.38
CA PRO A 543 28.76 -14.70 -14.32
C PRO A 543 28.85 -13.53 -13.32
N LYS A 544 28.16 -12.42 -13.54
CA LYS A 544 28.17 -11.25 -12.65
C LYS A 544 26.90 -11.15 -11.79
N SER A 545 26.03 -12.12 -11.82
CA SER A 545 24.81 -12.15 -11.02
C SER A 545 25.14 -12.44 -9.55
N ALA A 546 25.31 -11.39 -8.73
CA ALA A 546 25.51 -11.51 -7.28
C ALA A 546 24.38 -12.30 -6.61
N ASP A 547 23.14 -12.01 -6.99
CA ASP A 547 21.95 -12.69 -6.46
C ASP A 547 21.95 -14.20 -6.73
N ALA A 548 22.43 -14.64 -7.90
CA ALA A 548 22.50 -16.05 -8.21
C ALA A 548 23.54 -16.77 -7.34
N PHE A 549 24.70 -16.17 -7.10
CA PHE A 549 25.69 -16.71 -6.16
C PHE A 549 25.15 -16.76 -4.74
N ALA A 550 24.50 -15.68 -4.25
CA ALA A 550 23.94 -15.63 -2.90
C ALA A 550 22.84 -16.70 -2.68
N ASN A 551 21.94 -16.88 -3.66
CA ASN A 551 20.89 -17.91 -3.58
C ASN A 551 21.47 -19.32 -3.73
N ARG A 552 22.53 -19.51 -4.57
CA ARG A 552 23.21 -20.81 -4.68
C ARG A 552 23.96 -21.15 -3.38
N CYS A 553 24.62 -20.16 -2.75
CA CYS A 553 25.21 -20.31 -1.41
C CYS A 553 24.15 -20.79 -0.39
N SER A 554 23.00 -20.10 -0.31
CA SER A 554 21.89 -20.49 0.56
C SER A 554 21.37 -21.90 0.29
N THR A 555 21.32 -22.28 -1.00
CA THR A 555 20.92 -23.62 -1.44
C THR A 555 21.93 -24.69 -0.99
N GLN A 556 23.22 -24.41 -1.13
CA GLN A 556 24.30 -25.30 -0.70
C GLN A 556 24.33 -25.50 0.81
N LEU A 557 24.02 -24.46 1.60
CA LEU A 557 23.84 -24.58 3.05
C LEU A 557 22.77 -25.61 3.39
N ASN A 558 21.61 -25.54 2.74
CA ASN A 558 20.53 -26.50 2.95
C ASN A 558 20.87 -27.93 2.51
N LEU A 559 21.82 -28.06 1.56
CA LEU A 559 22.37 -29.36 1.13
C LEU A 559 23.53 -29.84 2.00
N GLY A 560 24.00 -29.08 3.01
CA GLY A 560 25.15 -29.39 3.83
C GLY A 560 26.50 -29.24 3.12
N ALA A 561 26.54 -28.61 1.95
CA ALA A 561 27.77 -28.38 1.17
C ALA A 561 28.47 -27.06 1.61
N HIS A 562 28.89 -27.04 2.89
CA HIS A 562 29.33 -25.81 3.57
C HIS A 562 30.53 -25.14 2.90
N GLN A 563 31.52 -25.91 2.37
CA GLN A 563 32.67 -25.30 1.71
C GLN A 563 32.27 -24.61 0.39
N ALA A 564 31.44 -25.26 -0.42
CA ALA A 564 30.94 -24.67 -1.65
C ALA A 564 30.09 -23.42 -1.38
N ALA A 565 29.31 -23.44 -0.29
CA ALA A 565 28.57 -22.26 0.16
C ALA A 565 29.48 -21.08 0.51
N ILE A 566 30.63 -21.31 1.16
CA ILE A 566 31.63 -20.27 1.44
C ILE A 566 32.16 -19.66 0.15
N ASP A 567 32.46 -20.50 -0.83
CA ASP A 567 32.99 -20.05 -2.13
C ASP A 567 32.00 -19.16 -2.87
N ASP A 568 30.73 -19.61 -2.96
CA ASP A 568 29.66 -18.86 -3.61
C ASP A 568 29.28 -17.55 -2.87
N CYS A 569 29.15 -17.60 -1.56
CA CYS A 569 28.93 -16.39 -0.77
C CYS A 569 30.09 -15.39 -0.92
N THR A 570 31.32 -15.87 -1.02
CA THR A 570 32.49 -15.00 -1.25
C THR A 570 32.41 -14.34 -2.63
N GLN A 571 31.97 -15.06 -3.67
CA GLN A 571 31.74 -14.46 -4.98
C GLN A 571 30.61 -13.44 -4.96
N ALA A 572 29.49 -13.72 -4.30
CA ALA A 572 28.39 -12.78 -4.12
C ALA A 572 28.87 -11.46 -3.50
N MET A 573 29.66 -11.54 -2.44
CA MET A 573 30.22 -10.40 -1.72
C MET A 573 31.27 -9.62 -2.55
N GLN A 574 32.01 -10.26 -3.43
CA GLN A 574 32.91 -9.57 -4.36
C GLN A 574 32.16 -8.76 -5.40
N LEU A 575 30.98 -9.24 -5.80
CA LEU A 575 30.11 -8.58 -6.78
C LEU A 575 29.22 -7.50 -6.14
N SER A 576 28.80 -7.70 -4.88
CA SER A 576 27.98 -6.78 -4.10
C SER A 576 28.50 -6.69 -2.66
N GLN A 577 29.28 -5.63 -2.37
CA GLN A 577 30.01 -5.50 -1.10
C GLN A 577 29.13 -5.30 0.15
N GLU A 578 27.87 -4.92 -0.02
CA GLU A 578 26.93 -4.61 1.08
C GLU A 578 25.89 -5.72 1.30
N ASP A 579 26.10 -6.93 0.77
CA ASP A 579 25.14 -8.03 0.90
C ASP A 579 25.19 -8.67 2.29
N ALA A 580 24.39 -8.11 3.21
CA ALA A 580 24.25 -8.64 4.57
C ALA A 580 23.81 -10.11 4.60
N VAL A 581 23.02 -10.55 3.61
CA VAL A 581 22.51 -11.94 3.52
C VAL A 581 23.67 -12.88 3.16
N ALA A 582 24.53 -12.51 2.25
CA ALA A 582 25.73 -13.29 1.88
C ALA A 582 26.69 -13.43 3.07
N TYR A 583 26.93 -12.34 3.82
CA TYR A 583 27.71 -12.39 5.05
C TYR A 583 27.11 -13.34 6.08
N ASN A 584 25.79 -13.25 6.36
CA ASN A 584 25.14 -14.13 7.33
C ASN A 584 25.14 -15.60 6.88
N ASN A 585 24.92 -15.87 5.59
CA ASN A 585 24.98 -17.23 5.06
C ASN A 585 26.39 -17.81 5.16
N ARG A 586 27.44 -17.03 4.87
CA ARG A 586 28.83 -17.50 5.03
C ARG A 586 29.19 -17.71 6.51
N CYS A 587 28.67 -16.87 7.41
CA CYS A 587 28.78 -17.09 8.85
C CYS A 587 28.19 -18.45 9.25
N ILE A 588 26.98 -18.81 8.75
CA ILE A 588 26.35 -20.12 9.00
C ILE A 588 27.22 -21.26 8.45
N ALA A 589 27.80 -21.09 7.27
CA ALA A 589 28.70 -22.09 6.70
C ALA A 589 29.93 -22.33 7.58
N TYR A 590 30.58 -21.25 8.04
CA TYR A 590 31.71 -21.34 8.97
C TYR A 590 31.32 -21.93 10.33
N LEU A 591 30.16 -21.60 10.86
CA LEU A 591 29.61 -22.20 12.08
C LEU A 591 29.52 -23.74 11.96
N ASN A 592 28.93 -24.22 10.86
CA ASN A 592 28.80 -25.66 10.62
C ASN A 592 30.14 -26.36 10.47
N LEU A 593 31.17 -25.69 9.96
CA LEU A 593 32.54 -26.16 9.90
C LEU A 593 33.32 -25.91 11.19
N LYS A 594 32.70 -25.39 12.26
CA LYS A 594 33.30 -25.03 13.55
C LYS A 594 34.43 -24.00 13.42
N ASN A 595 34.42 -23.21 12.38
CA ASN A 595 35.38 -22.13 12.14
C ASN A 595 34.85 -20.83 12.78
N TYR A 596 34.89 -20.80 14.14
CA TYR A 596 34.17 -19.79 14.92
C TYR A 596 34.69 -18.36 14.69
N GLN A 597 36.00 -18.17 14.48
CA GLN A 597 36.57 -16.84 14.31
C GLN A 597 36.05 -16.17 13.00
N GLN A 598 36.05 -16.92 11.91
CA GLN A 598 35.52 -16.43 10.64
C GLN A 598 34.01 -16.22 10.71
N ALA A 599 33.29 -17.12 11.40
CA ALA A 599 31.84 -16.95 11.63
C ALA A 599 31.54 -15.66 12.39
N ILE A 600 32.28 -15.36 13.47
CA ILE A 600 32.11 -14.12 14.25
C ILE A 600 32.37 -12.89 13.37
N ALA A 601 33.44 -12.92 12.54
CA ALA A 601 33.80 -11.83 11.65
C ALA A 601 32.67 -11.55 10.65
N ASP A 602 32.17 -12.59 9.95
CA ASP A 602 31.14 -12.45 8.94
C ASP A 602 29.79 -12.02 9.53
N CYS A 603 29.35 -12.63 10.64
CA CYS A 603 28.14 -12.20 11.32
C CYS A 603 28.24 -10.75 11.84
N THR A 604 29.45 -10.29 12.21
CA THR A 604 29.67 -8.89 12.61
C THR A 604 29.52 -7.95 11.42
N GLN A 605 29.99 -8.35 10.23
CA GLN A 605 29.77 -7.58 9.01
C GLN A 605 28.29 -7.53 8.62
N ALA A 606 27.58 -8.66 8.71
CA ALA A 606 26.13 -8.69 8.51
C ALA A 606 25.39 -7.70 9.43
N LEU A 607 25.79 -7.65 10.70
CA LEU A 607 25.22 -6.74 11.71
C LEU A 607 25.65 -5.27 11.51
N THR A 608 26.78 -5.02 10.84
CA THR A 608 27.16 -3.65 10.45
C THR A 608 26.22 -3.11 9.38
N ALA A 609 25.84 -3.95 8.44
CA ALA A 609 24.88 -3.60 7.40
C ALA A 609 23.42 -3.56 7.88
N ASN A 610 23.03 -4.51 8.78
CA ASN A 610 21.73 -4.55 9.40
C ASN A 610 21.84 -4.85 10.90
N PRO A 611 21.94 -3.83 11.77
CA PRO A 611 22.12 -4.01 13.22
C PRO A 611 20.97 -4.76 13.92
N ASN A 612 19.78 -4.77 13.31
CA ASN A 612 18.58 -5.39 13.86
C ASN A 612 18.28 -6.78 13.26
N ASP A 613 19.26 -7.43 12.65
CA ASP A 613 19.11 -8.81 12.18
C ASP A 613 19.27 -9.78 13.36
N TYR A 614 18.15 -10.23 13.92
CA TYR A 614 18.14 -11.16 15.04
C TYR A 614 18.74 -12.53 14.68
N ASN A 615 18.67 -12.96 13.41
CA ASN A 615 19.32 -14.19 12.95
C ASN A 615 20.85 -14.05 12.98
N ALA A 616 21.37 -12.93 12.48
CA ALA A 616 22.80 -12.67 12.51
C ALA A 616 23.32 -12.54 13.96
N LEU A 617 22.54 -11.93 14.88
CA LEU A 617 22.87 -11.93 16.32
C LEU A 617 22.88 -13.34 16.91
N SER A 618 21.87 -14.15 16.65
CA SER A 618 21.79 -15.53 17.13
C SER A 618 22.94 -16.37 16.59
N ASN A 619 23.27 -16.26 15.31
CA ASN A 619 24.38 -16.96 14.67
C ASN A 619 25.74 -16.52 15.25
N ARG A 620 25.95 -15.21 15.50
CA ARG A 620 27.15 -14.72 16.16
C ARG A 620 27.24 -15.20 17.60
N GLY A 621 26.13 -15.24 18.33
CA GLY A 621 26.01 -15.81 19.65
C GLY A 621 26.43 -17.30 19.70
N LEU A 622 25.96 -18.10 18.73
CA LEU A 622 26.37 -19.49 18.55
C LEU A 622 27.87 -19.60 18.25
N ALA A 623 28.41 -18.75 17.37
CA ALA A 623 29.83 -18.73 17.02
C ALA A 623 30.69 -18.36 18.24
N ARG A 624 30.31 -17.34 19.02
CA ARG A 624 31.00 -16.92 20.25
C ARG A 624 30.96 -18.01 21.32
N SER A 625 29.79 -18.63 21.51
CA SER A 625 29.64 -19.76 22.43
C SER A 625 30.55 -20.92 22.06
N GLY A 626 30.61 -21.28 20.77
CA GLY A 626 31.52 -22.34 20.26
C GLY A 626 32.99 -21.97 20.35
N GLY A 627 33.33 -20.69 20.22
CA GLY A 627 34.69 -20.14 20.38
C GLY A 627 35.11 -19.86 21.82
N GLY A 628 34.23 -20.08 22.80
CA GLY A 628 34.52 -19.89 24.24
C GLY A 628 34.24 -18.49 24.78
N ASP A 629 33.72 -17.56 24.00
CA ASP A 629 33.29 -16.22 24.44
C ASP A 629 31.86 -16.28 24.96
N ALA A 630 31.72 -16.74 26.23
CA ALA A 630 30.42 -16.92 26.86
C ALA A 630 29.71 -15.57 27.12
N GLU A 631 30.44 -14.52 27.51
CA GLU A 631 29.85 -13.21 27.81
C GLU A 631 29.34 -12.55 26.53
N GLY A 632 30.13 -12.55 25.47
CA GLY A 632 29.71 -12.04 24.16
C GLY A 632 28.53 -12.80 23.58
N ALA A 633 28.46 -14.12 23.77
CA ALA A 633 27.33 -14.93 23.32
C ALA A 633 26.04 -14.59 24.09
N ILE A 634 26.11 -14.39 25.42
CA ILE A 634 24.95 -13.95 26.23
C ILE A 634 24.47 -12.57 25.76
N ALA A 635 25.39 -11.64 25.45
CA ALA A 635 25.02 -10.32 24.93
C ALA A 635 24.31 -10.41 23.60
N ASP A 636 24.83 -11.23 22.66
CA ASP A 636 24.21 -11.42 21.33
C ASP A 636 22.81 -12.07 21.42
N PHE A 637 22.65 -13.14 22.23
CA PHE A 637 21.30 -13.73 22.41
C PHE A 637 20.35 -12.77 23.16
N THR A 638 20.86 -11.92 24.05
CA THR A 638 20.04 -10.89 24.70
C THR A 638 19.57 -9.86 23.70
N GLY A 639 20.42 -9.43 22.77
CA GLY A 639 20.06 -8.57 21.65
C GLY A 639 19.01 -9.24 20.73
N ALA A 640 19.26 -10.50 20.35
CA ALA A 640 18.32 -11.26 19.50
C ALA A 640 16.93 -11.39 20.15
N ILE A 641 16.87 -11.71 21.45
CA ILE A 641 15.64 -11.79 22.24
C ILE A 641 14.96 -10.42 22.34
N GLY A 642 15.74 -9.34 22.46
CA GLY A 642 15.21 -7.97 22.46
C GLY A 642 14.48 -7.61 21.17
N ILE A 643 14.98 -8.10 20.04
CA ILE A 643 14.36 -7.90 18.71
C ILE A 643 13.20 -8.87 18.48
N ASN A 644 13.39 -10.16 18.80
CA ASN A 644 12.35 -11.19 18.68
C ASN A 644 12.12 -11.90 20.04
N PRO A 645 11.24 -11.37 20.90
CA PRO A 645 10.96 -11.97 22.20
C PRO A 645 10.26 -13.34 22.16
N ASN A 646 9.85 -13.78 20.97
CA ASN A 646 9.19 -15.08 20.76
C ASN A 646 10.12 -16.15 20.16
N ASP A 647 11.42 -15.96 20.25
CA ASP A 647 12.42 -16.94 19.81
C ASP A 647 12.78 -17.91 20.95
N ALA A 648 12.12 -19.06 20.97
CA ALA A 648 12.38 -20.11 21.96
C ALA A 648 13.83 -20.65 21.90
N GLU A 649 14.43 -20.68 20.70
CA GLU A 649 15.78 -21.19 20.49
C GLU A 649 16.84 -20.24 21.09
N ALA A 650 16.67 -18.91 20.91
CA ALA A 650 17.57 -17.93 21.49
C ALA A 650 17.58 -17.99 23.03
N TYR A 651 16.39 -18.12 23.65
CA TYR A 651 16.31 -18.35 25.10
C TYR A 651 17.03 -19.66 25.52
N ALA A 652 16.77 -20.77 24.82
CA ALA A 652 17.38 -22.06 25.17
C ALA A 652 18.90 -22.04 24.99
N ASN A 653 19.42 -21.39 23.97
CA ASN A 653 20.84 -21.23 23.72
C ASN A 653 21.49 -20.36 24.79
N ARG A 654 20.88 -19.25 25.21
CA ARG A 654 21.37 -18.42 26.34
C ARG A 654 21.32 -19.18 27.65
N ALA A 655 20.26 -19.94 27.92
CA ALA A 655 20.11 -20.79 29.07
C ALA A 655 21.23 -21.84 29.15
N LYS A 656 21.60 -22.45 28.02
CA LYS A 656 22.71 -23.41 27.95
C LYS A 656 24.04 -22.79 28.39
N ILE A 657 24.31 -21.55 28.01
CA ILE A 657 25.52 -20.83 28.40
C ILE A 657 25.47 -20.49 29.90
N TYR A 658 24.33 -19.99 30.41
CA TYR A 658 24.16 -19.77 31.86
C TYR A 658 24.38 -21.05 32.67
N PHE A 659 23.91 -22.20 32.16
CA PHE A 659 24.16 -23.50 32.80
C PHE A 659 25.65 -23.84 32.84
N GLN A 660 26.38 -23.65 31.74
CA GLN A 660 27.83 -23.86 31.65
C GLN A 660 28.59 -22.97 32.65
N LEU A 661 28.15 -21.73 32.83
CA LEU A 661 28.69 -20.78 33.81
C LEU A 661 28.19 -21.03 35.26
N LYS A 662 27.43 -22.11 35.49
CA LYS A 662 26.80 -22.47 36.77
C LYS A 662 25.83 -21.41 37.30
N ASN A 663 25.33 -20.49 36.42
CA ASN A 663 24.28 -19.57 36.79
C ASN A 663 22.91 -20.25 36.61
N TYR A 664 22.59 -21.14 37.53
CA TYR A 664 21.44 -22.03 37.43
C TYR A 664 20.10 -21.29 37.46
N ASN A 665 19.99 -20.18 38.19
CA ASN A 665 18.75 -19.41 38.29
C ASN A 665 18.40 -18.76 36.92
N SER A 666 19.38 -18.12 36.28
CA SER A 666 19.17 -17.54 34.96
C SER A 666 18.90 -18.61 33.92
N ALA A 667 19.59 -19.75 33.98
CA ALA A 667 19.35 -20.89 33.09
C ALA A 667 17.93 -21.43 33.20
N ILE A 668 17.40 -21.63 34.41
CA ILE A 668 16.00 -22.08 34.61
C ILE A 668 15.03 -21.02 34.05
N GLY A 669 15.24 -19.73 34.34
CA GLY A 669 14.41 -18.66 33.88
C GLY A 669 14.26 -18.67 32.35
N ASP A 670 15.37 -18.78 31.63
CA ASP A 670 15.39 -18.81 30.17
C ASP A 670 14.77 -20.09 29.59
N TYR A 671 15.05 -21.28 30.17
CA TYR A 671 14.37 -22.51 29.72
C TYR A 671 12.85 -22.47 29.96
N VAL A 672 12.39 -21.84 31.05
CA VAL A 672 10.97 -21.63 31.30
C VAL A 672 10.35 -20.74 30.22
N GLN A 673 11.04 -19.67 29.79
CA GLN A 673 10.58 -18.83 28.71
C GLN A 673 10.55 -19.59 27.36
N ALA A 674 11.60 -20.36 27.06
CA ALA A 674 11.65 -21.20 25.86
C ALA A 674 10.46 -22.17 25.80
N ILE A 675 10.16 -22.86 26.92
CA ILE A 675 9.03 -23.79 27.04
C ILE A 675 7.68 -23.07 26.95
N ARG A 676 7.59 -21.86 27.49
CA ARG A 676 6.37 -21.04 27.38
C ARG A 676 6.07 -20.65 25.93
N ILE A 677 7.11 -20.30 25.17
CA ILE A 677 7.01 -19.92 23.76
C ILE A 677 6.71 -21.15 22.89
N ASP A 678 7.47 -22.21 23.08
CA ASP A 678 7.25 -23.51 22.39
C ASP A 678 7.11 -24.65 23.42
N PRO A 679 5.88 -25.04 23.77
CA PRO A 679 5.63 -26.16 24.68
C PRO A 679 6.06 -27.53 24.15
N ASN A 680 6.44 -27.63 22.86
CA ASN A 680 6.94 -28.86 22.24
C ASN A 680 8.46 -28.84 22.03
N TYR A 681 9.16 -27.87 22.58
CA TYR A 681 10.62 -27.79 22.43
C TYR A 681 11.31 -28.78 23.39
N ALA A 682 11.55 -30.00 22.91
CA ALA A 682 12.14 -31.08 23.67
C ALA A 682 13.51 -30.70 24.33
N GLY A 683 14.36 -29.98 23.57
CA GLY A 683 15.66 -29.51 24.04
C GLY A 683 15.60 -28.60 25.29
N ALA A 684 14.56 -27.75 25.38
CA ALA A 684 14.38 -26.86 26.52
C ALA A 684 14.00 -27.62 27.81
N TYR A 685 13.11 -28.62 27.68
CA TYR A 685 12.81 -29.52 28.83
C TYR A 685 14.06 -30.29 29.26
N HIS A 686 14.80 -30.90 28.32
CA HIS A 686 16.02 -31.62 28.63
C HIS A 686 17.04 -30.72 29.33
N GLY A 687 17.28 -29.51 28.80
CA GLY A 687 18.18 -28.51 29.41
C GLY A 687 17.75 -28.11 30.80
N ARG A 688 16.44 -27.83 31.02
CA ARG A 688 15.92 -27.51 32.36
C ARG A 688 16.07 -28.66 33.33
N GLY A 689 15.85 -29.92 32.88
CA GLY A 689 16.08 -31.13 33.63
C GLY A 689 17.53 -31.24 34.10
N MET A 690 18.49 -30.93 33.21
CA MET A 690 19.94 -30.91 33.57
C MET A 690 20.25 -29.89 34.65
N VAL A 691 19.67 -28.69 34.58
CA VAL A 691 19.86 -27.65 35.61
C VAL A 691 19.25 -28.07 36.93
N ARG A 692 18.01 -28.61 36.94
CA ARG A 692 17.32 -29.13 38.15
C ARG A 692 18.11 -30.24 38.82
N ARG A 693 18.65 -31.18 38.02
CA ARG A 693 19.54 -32.22 38.53
C ARG A 693 20.75 -31.62 39.26
N SER A 694 21.38 -30.60 38.67
CA SER A 694 22.56 -29.96 39.29
C SER A 694 22.22 -29.19 40.58
N LEU A 695 20.97 -28.77 40.74
CA LEU A 695 20.44 -28.17 41.97
C LEU A 695 19.90 -29.18 42.98
N GLY A 696 19.92 -30.48 42.67
CA GLY A 696 19.43 -31.54 43.57
C GLY A 696 17.90 -31.77 43.50
N ASP A 697 17.16 -31.06 42.65
CA ASP A 697 15.75 -31.30 42.41
C ASP A 697 15.56 -32.54 41.52
N LYS A 698 15.68 -33.71 42.13
CA LYS A 698 15.58 -35.00 41.44
C LYS A 698 14.20 -35.22 40.81
N SER A 699 13.13 -34.88 41.52
CA SER A 699 11.76 -35.12 41.06
C SER A 699 11.44 -34.24 39.88
N GLY A 700 11.78 -32.94 39.94
CA GLY A 700 11.58 -32.00 38.83
C GLY A 700 12.45 -32.35 37.62
N ALA A 701 13.68 -32.83 37.83
CA ALA A 701 14.55 -33.29 36.73
C ALA A 701 13.99 -34.52 36.02
N ILE A 702 13.53 -35.53 36.77
CA ILE A 702 12.88 -36.72 36.16
C ILE A 702 11.66 -36.33 35.33
N SER A 703 10.78 -35.51 35.87
CA SER A 703 9.57 -35.03 35.14
C SER A 703 9.95 -34.30 33.85
N ASP A 704 10.98 -33.44 33.88
CA ASP A 704 11.44 -32.74 32.67
C ASP A 704 12.06 -33.68 31.64
N PHE A 705 12.86 -34.68 32.07
CA PHE A 705 13.43 -35.66 31.16
C PHE A 705 12.38 -36.60 30.59
N GLU A 706 11.34 -37.01 31.32
CA GLU A 706 10.22 -37.77 30.82
C GLU A 706 9.47 -37.01 29.72
N LYS A 707 9.21 -35.72 29.98
CA LYS A 707 8.56 -34.84 28.98
C LYS A 707 9.43 -34.66 27.71
N ALA A 708 10.74 -34.40 27.91
CA ALA A 708 11.71 -34.30 26.82
C ALA A 708 11.77 -35.60 26.00
N GLY A 709 11.90 -36.74 26.69
CA GLY A 709 11.94 -38.05 26.03
C GLY A 709 10.71 -38.33 25.16
N LYS A 710 9.52 -38.05 25.69
CA LYS A 710 8.29 -38.18 24.93
C LYS A 710 8.32 -37.29 23.67
N LEU A 711 8.67 -36.01 23.83
CA LEU A 711 8.72 -35.06 22.70
C LEU A 711 9.79 -35.46 21.66
N PHE A 712 10.97 -35.93 22.09
CA PHE A 712 11.98 -36.44 21.16
C PHE A 712 11.49 -37.66 20.38
N LEU A 713 10.76 -38.55 21.05
CA LEU A 713 10.18 -39.72 20.38
C LEU A 713 9.12 -39.32 19.35
N ASP A 714 8.19 -38.41 19.72
CA ASP A 714 7.16 -37.88 18.84
C ASP A 714 7.76 -37.14 17.61
N GLN A 715 8.95 -36.57 17.75
CA GLN A 715 9.72 -35.93 16.69
C GLN A 715 10.64 -36.87 15.90
N GLY A 716 10.66 -38.16 16.22
CA GLY A 716 11.54 -39.15 15.59
C GLY A 716 13.02 -39.03 15.98
N LEU A 717 13.35 -38.22 16.99
CA LEU A 717 14.72 -37.97 17.49
C LEU A 717 15.15 -39.00 18.51
N THR A 718 15.41 -40.24 18.06
CA THR A 718 15.73 -41.39 18.93
C THR A 718 16.98 -41.23 19.77
N GLY A 719 17.96 -40.40 19.35
CA GLY A 719 19.15 -40.05 20.15
C GLY A 719 18.76 -39.27 21.40
N GLY A 720 18.03 -38.17 21.27
CA GLY A 720 17.55 -37.34 22.37
C GLY A 720 16.66 -38.12 23.37
N TYR A 721 15.86 -39.05 22.85
CA TYR A 721 15.08 -39.96 23.70
C TYR A 721 16.00 -40.83 24.57
N ARG A 722 17.04 -41.46 23.99
CA ARG A 722 18.00 -42.30 24.75
C ARG A 722 18.74 -41.47 25.79
N ASP A 723 19.16 -40.25 25.47
CA ASP A 723 19.83 -39.36 26.39
C ASP A 723 18.93 -39.01 27.59
N ALA A 724 17.66 -38.69 27.34
CA ALA A 724 16.69 -38.42 28.39
C ALA A 724 16.47 -39.64 29.31
N GLN A 725 16.34 -40.85 28.76
CA GLN A 725 16.20 -42.09 29.52
C GLN A 725 17.43 -42.36 30.38
N PHE A 726 18.63 -42.20 29.83
CA PHE A 726 19.87 -42.35 30.55
C PHE A 726 19.98 -41.40 31.75
N GLU A 727 19.53 -40.16 31.59
CA GLU A 727 19.53 -39.19 32.70
C GLU A 727 18.50 -39.54 33.79
N ILE A 728 17.35 -40.12 33.42
CA ILE A 728 16.34 -40.63 34.37
C ILE A 728 16.92 -41.82 35.19
N GLU A 729 17.59 -42.75 34.51
CA GLU A 729 18.19 -43.91 35.19
C GLU A 729 19.27 -43.52 36.22
N LYS A 730 20.04 -42.48 35.92
CA LYS A 730 21.04 -41.94 36.87
C LYS A 730 20.43 -41.30 38.13
N LEU A 731 19.19 -40.91 38.08
CA LEU A 731 18.49 -40.21 39.17
C LEU A 731 17.68 -41.17 40.06
N LYS A 732 17.33 -42.32 39.53
CA LYS A 732 16.75 -43.44 40.29
C LYS A 732 17.80 -44.10 41.17
#